data_e3773f14cce5facd3f9775166e64000c
#
_entry.id   e3773f14cce5facd3f9775166e64000c
#
_cell.length_a   1.000
_cell.length_b   1.000
_cell.length_c   1.000
_cell.angle_alpha   90.00
_cell.angle_beta   90.00
_cell.angle_gamma   90.00
#
_symmetry.space_group_name_H-M   'P 1'
#
loop_
_entity.id
_entity.type
_entity.pdbx_description
1 polymer ?
#
loop_
_entity_poly.entity_id
_entity_poly.type
_entity_poly.pdbx_seq_one_letter_code
_entity_poly.pdbx_strand_id
1 'polypeptide(L)'
;MLKKLEESVETTTAVDTMPPLFNDQEEYDAFCARHNANHPPEVDAKTYTGPAWLGIDAGSTTTKLALITADGGLLYTYYHSNEGNPVAIVLEQLKEIYALCGDRIQIKGAAVTGYGEDLIKNAFSCDLGLVETMAHYKAAAHFQPDVDFIIDIGGQDMKCFKIHNGAVDSIMLNEACSSGCGSFIETFAKALGYTIADFSKLGLFTQKPVNLGSRCTVFMNSSVKQAQKDGASVADISAGLSTSIVKNAIYKVIRAASADDLGEHIVVQGGTFLNDAVLRAFEQELGRNVTRPTIAGLMGAFGAALAARDMHLDHSSLLTADALAHFTHKARPATCGLCTNHCSLTVNSFDGGRRFVSGNRCSRPLGEEPSRQPDLMRYKYAKLRSMQGNGAGDGSRGTMGIPFGLNMYENLPFWFTLLTHLNFQVVLSPESSRKLYLKGQRTIPSDTVCYPAKLLHGHVEALVEAGVDNIFYPCMPYNFDEGKSDNNYNCPVVAYYPELLAANVPDLKKVRYLNPYFGLHRPRDFAKRAEAWFAEQFQIPKRETAAAVKAAYAAYDDYKNDLRAKAQEFIAQARKEDRPILIVAGRPYHMDPEINHGINDLITSYGFVLITEDSVAYLEDKAPRHVLNQWTYHARMYNAARYACTQPDMEVIQLVSFGCGIDAITGDEMRSILEDGGKLYTQLKIDDINNLGAVKIRIRSLMAAIQARKQRN
;
A
#
# COMPACT_ATOMS: atom_id res chain seq x y z
N MET A 1 -35.21 -29.22 -38.19
CA MET A 1 -34.46 -29.01 -36.94
C MET A 1 -32.97 -28.94 -37.23
N LEU A 2 -32.33 -29.88 -37.94
CA LEU A 2 -30.93 -29.81 -38.34
C LEU A 2 -30.61 -28.56 -39.17
N LYS A 3 -31.41 -28.17 -40.17
CA LYS A 3 -31.20 -26.97 -40.97
C LYS A 3 -31.25 -25.68 -40.17
N LYS A 4 -32.09 -25.59 -39.13
CA LYS A 4 -32.12 -24.46 -38.20
C LYS A 4 -30.94 -24.46 -37.21
N LEU A 5 -30.38 -25.64 -36.91
CA LEU A 5 -29.16 -25.78 -36.13
C LEU A 5 -27.93 -25.37 -36.95
N GLU A 6 -27.88 -25.76 -38.22
CA GLU A 6 -26.81 -25.36 -39.17
C GLU A 6 -26.84 -23.85 -39.39
N GLU A 7 -28.02 -23.24 -39.65
CA GLU A 7 -28.18 -21.80 -39.76
C GLU A 7 -27.88 -21.05 -38.47
N SER A 8 -28.12 -21.66 -37.27
CA SER A 8 -27.78 -21.04 -35.98
C SER A 8 -26.30 -21.20 -35.63
N VAL A 9 -25.62 -22.23 -36.13
CA VAL A 9 -24.17 -22.43 -35.95
C VAL A 9 -23.40 -21.42 -36.80
N GLU A 10 -23.85 -21.10 -38.01
CA GLU A 10 -23.24 -20.06 -38.83
C GLU A 10 -23.38 -18.64 -38.26
N THR A 11 -24.43 -18.38 -37.46
CA THR A 11 -24.66 -17.07 -36.81
C THR A 11 -24.09 -16.96 -35.41
N THR A 12 -23.75 -18.05 -34.72
CA THR A 12 -23.30 -18.05 -33.33
C THR A 12 -21.79 -18.26 -33.13
N THR A 13 -21.01 -18.48 -34.15
CA THR A 13 -19.57 -18.76 -34.07
C THR A 13 -18.65 -17.61 -34.52
N ALA A 14 -19.17 -16.39 -34.59
CA ALA A 14 -18.27 -15.25 -34.78
C ALA A 14 -17.51 -14.98 -33.48
N VAL A 15 -16.26 -15.41 -33.40
CA VAL A 15 -15.32 -14.96 -32.36
C VAL A 15 -15.36 -13.42 -32.38
N ASP A 16 -15.61 -12.79 -31.24
CA ASP A 16 -15.53 -11.34 -31.10
C ASP A 16 -14.06 -10.94 -31.35
N THR A 17 -13.84 -10.16 -32.39
CA THR A 17 -12.51 -9.78 -32.88
C THR A 17 -12.29 -8.28 -32.82
N MET A 18 -11.02 -7.90 -32.65
CA MET A 18 -10.56 -6.51 -32.65
C MET A 18 -9.81 -6.19 -33.96
N PRO A 19 -9.53 -4.90 -34.24
CA PRO A 19 -8.62 -4.51 -35.30
C PRO A 19 -7.23 -5.13 -35.10
N PRO A 20 -6.47 -5.41 -36.20
CA PRO A 20 -5.10 -5.89 -36.12
C PRO A 20 -4.20 -4.87 -35.41
N LEU A 21 -3.12 -5.37 -34.79
CA LEU A 21 -2.10 -4.49 -34.19
C LEU A 21 -1.35 -3.73 -35.28
N PHE A 22 -0.95 -4.40 -36.34
CA PHE A 22 -0.36 -3.82 -37.54
C PHE A 22 -1.00 -4.43 -38.77
N ASN A 23 -1.26 -3.59 -39.80
CA ASN A 23 -1.84 -4.05 -41.06
C ASN A 23 -0.78 -4.70 -41.94
N ASP A 24 0.44 -4.21 -41.92
CA ASP A 24 1.54 -4.63 -42.76
C ASP A 24 2.92 -4.35 -42.13
N GLN A 25 3.97 -4.78 -42.82
CA GLN A 25 5.36 -4.60 -42.37
C GLN A 25 5.80 -3.14 -42.40
N GLU A 26 5.30 -2.32 -43.32
CA GLU A 26 5.68 -0.91 -43.43
C GLU A 26 5.20 -0.10 -42.21
N GLU A 27 3.96 -0.35 -41.75
CA GLU A 27 3.43 0.24 -40.52
C GLU A 27 4.27 -0.16 -39.29
N TYR A 28 4.65 -1.43 -39.20
CA TYR A 28 5.50 -1.94 -38.12
C TYR A 28 6.90 -1.30 -38.14
N ASP A 29 7.52 -1.21 -39.32
CA ASP A 29 8.86 -0.61 -39.47
C ASP A 29 8.85 0.89 -39.09
N ALA A 30 7.82 1.62 -39.48
CA ALA A 30 7.64 3.02 -39.09
C ALA A 30 7.45 3.16 -37.58
N PHE A 31 6.67 2.28 -36.95
CA PHE A 31 6.50 2.21 -35.51
C PHE A 31 7.83 1.95 -34.79
N CYS A 32 8.58 0.95 -35.23
CA CYS A 32 9.89 0.63 -34.68
C CYS A 32 10.89 1.79 -34.82
N ALA A 33 10.94 2.44 -35.99
CA ALA A 33 11.83 3.58 -36.24
C ALA A 33 11.54 4.74 -35.25
N ARG A 34 10.27 5.04 -35.02
CA ARG A 34 9.84 6.11 -34.08
C ARG A 34 10.27 5.80 -32.65
N HIS A 35 10.10 4.57 -32.17
CA HIS A 35 10.47 4.20 -30.82
C HIS A 35 11.98 4.05 -30.64
N ASN A 36 12.69 3.55 -31.64
CA ASN A 36 14.13 3.38 -31.60
C ASN A 36 14.89 4.72 -31.67
N ALA A 37 14.25 5.81 -32.08
CA ALA A 37 14.84 7.15 -31.98
C ALA A 37 15.06 7.62 -30.53
N ASN A 38 14.37 7.01 -29.56
CA ASN A 38 14.47 7.35 -28.14
C ASN A 38 15.51 6.45 -27.46
N HIS A 39 16.78 6.59 -27.83
CA HIS A 39 17.87 5.82 -27.20
C HIS A 39 18.94 6.74 -26.61
N PRO A 40 19.64 6.32 -25.53
CA PRO A 40 20.78 7.07 -24.99
C PRO A 40 21.91 7.14 -26.01
N PRO A 41 22.81 8.13 -25.92
CA PRO A 41 24.01 8.18 -26.76
C PRO A 41 24.81 6.87 -26.67
N GLU A 42 25.24 6.35 -27.82
CA GLU A 42 26.13 5.18 -27.89
C GLU A 42 27.57 5.61 -27.57
N VAL A 43 28.18 4.93 -26.61
CA VAL A 43 29.59 5.18 -26.22
C VAL A 43 30.31 3.86 -26.11
N ASP A 44 31.44 3.75 -26.83
CA ASP A 44 32.31 2.59 -26.69
C ASP A 44 33.14 2.67 -25.38
N ALA A 45 32.73 1.88 -24.40
CA ALA A 45 33.41 1.80 -23.10
C ALA A 45 34.90 1.40 -23.19
N LYS A 46 35.34 0.77 -24.28
CA LYS A 46 36.73 0.38 -24.48
C LYS A 46 37.61 1.56 -24.82
N THR A 47 37.07 2.59 -25.41
CA THR A 47 37.80 3.81 -25.85
C THR A 47 37.49 5.01 -24.96
N TYR A 48 36.42 5.01 -24.21
CA TYR A 48 36.01 6.10 -23.33
C TYR A 48 37.06 6.32 -22.21
N THR A 49 37.33 7.56 -21.92
CA THR A 49 38.19 8.02 -20.80
C THR A 49 37.49 9.19 -20.10
N GLY A 50 37.30 9.11 -18.79
CA GLY A 50 36.66 10.19 -18.04
C GLY A 50 35.77 9.73 -16.89
N PRO A 51 34.95 10.65 -16.34
CA PRO A 51 34.05 10.32 -15.24
C PRO A 51 32.85 9.51 -15.69
N ALA A 52 32.40 8.62 -14.81
CA ALA A 52 31.15 7.83 -15.01
C ALA A 52 30.36 7.75 -13.71
N TRP A 53 29.07 7.43 -13.83
CA TRP A 53 28.13 7.29 -12.72
C TRP A 53 27.39 5.97 -12.81
N LEU A 54 27.30 5.29 -11.68
CA LEU A 54 26.68 3.97 -11.58
C LEU A 54 25.29 4.08 -10.98
N GLY A 55 24.32 3.45 -11.62
CA GLY A 55 22.99 3.21 -11.08
C GLY A 55 22.71 1.73 -10.95
N ILE A 56 22.11 1.34 -9.84
CA ILE A 56 21.72 -0.04 -9.53
C ILE A 56 20.23 -0.04 -9.21
N ASP A 57 19.47 -0.89 -9.90
CA ASP A 57 18.08 -1.18 -9.56
C ASP A 57 17.99 -2.62 -9.04
N ALA A 58 17.92 -2.76 -7.73
CA ALA A 58 17.80 -4.05 -7.04
C ALA A 58 16.32 -4.37 -6.77
N GLY A 59 15.62 -4.87 -7.78
CA GLY A 59 14.23 -5.27 -7.67
C GLY A 59 14.04 -6.57 -6.88
N SER A 60 12.78 -6.96 -6.66
CA SER A 60 12.42 -8.21 -5.95
C SER A 60 12.84 -9.47 -6.71
N THR A 61 12.80 -9.45 -8.04
CA THR A 61 13.07 -10.61 -8.91
C THR A 61 14.22 -10.40 -9.88
N THR A 62 14.55 -9.14 -10.20
CA THR A 62 15.58 -8.78 -11.17
C THR A 62 16.54 -7.76 -10.59
N THR A 63 17.79 -7.83 -11.02
CA THR A 63 18.81 -6.82 -10.77
C THR A 63 19.24 -6.19 -12.07
N LYS A 64 19.36 -4.87 -12.08
CA LYS A 64 19.73 -4.08 -13.25
C LYS A 64 20.81 -3.08 -12.86
N LEU A 65 21.79 -2.90 -13.72
CA LEU A 65 22.85 -1.92 -13.57
C LEU A 65 22.99 -1.08 -14.84
N ALA A 66 23.31 0.18 -14.67
CA ALA A 66 23.67 1.09 -15.76
C ALA A 66 24.85 1.96 -15.33
N LEU A 67 25.94 1.94 -16.09
CA LEU A 67 27.06 2.87 -15.96
C LEU A 67 26.95 3.90 -17.08
N ILE A 68 26.91 5.18 -16.75
CA ILE A 68 26.67 6.25 -17.71
C ILE A 68 27.77 7.30 -17.72
N THR A 69 27.90 8.02 -18.84
CA THR A 69 28.69 9.22 -19.00
C THR A 69 27.94 10.47 -18.52
N ALA A 70 28.54 11.63 -18.55
CA ALA A 70 27.94 12.89 -18.11
C ALA A 70 26.72 13.31 -18.94
N ASP A 71 26.70 12.99 -20.23
CA ASP A 71 25.60 13.25 -21.17
C ASP A 71 24.53 12.14 -21.19
N GLY A 72 24.70 11.08 -20.38
CA GLY A 72 23.79 9.94 -20.29
C GLY A 72 24.10 8.80 -21.24
N GLY A 73 25.26 8.82 -21.91
CA GLY A 73 25.71 7.72 -22.77
C GLY A 73 25.98 6.46 -21.95
N LEU A 74 25.62 5.30 -22.49
CA LEU A 74 25.71 4.01 -21.81
C LEU A 74 27.11 3.38 -22.03
N LEU A 75 27.84 3.15 -20.94
CA LEU A 75 29.12 2.46 -20.92
C LEU A 75 28.97 0.98 -20.57
N TYR A 76 28.02 0.64 -19.72
CA TYR A 76 27.73 -0.72 -19.30
C TYR A 76 26.25 -0.88 -18.90
N THR A 77 25.67 -2.01 -19.24
CA THR A 77 24.31 -2.37 -18.84
C THR A 77 24.21 -3.82 -18.42
N TYR A 78 23.39 -4.09 -17.43
CA TYR A 78 23.06 -5.43 -16.97
C TYR A 78 21.57 -5.53 -16.64
N TYR A 79 20.92 -6.62 -17.06
CA TYR A 79 19.52 -6.89 -16.75
C TYR A 79 19.28 -8.41 -16.70
N HIS A 80 19.19 -8.98 -15.50
CA HIS A 80 18.91 -10.39 -15.30
C HIS A 80 18.12 -10.67 -14.02
N SER A 81 17.63 -11.91 -13.88
CA SER A 81 17.07 -12.42 -12.63
C SER A 81 18.11 -12.35 -11.51
N ASN A 82 17.68 -11.98 -10.29
CA ASN A 82 18.56 -11.96 -9.11
C ASN A 82 18.62 -13.31 -8.39
N GLU A 83 17.83 -14.30 -8.82
CA GLU A 83 17.79 -15.65 -8.23
C GLU A 83 17.64 -15.67 -6.71
N GLY A 84 17.06 -14.59 -6.14
CA GLY A 84 16.91 -14.40 -4.71
C GLY A 84 18.18 -13.93 -3.96
N ASN A 85 19.28 -13.66 -4.67
CA ASN A 85 20.55 -13.20 -4.10
C ASN A 85 21.14 -11.97 -4.81
N PRO A 86 20.52 -10.79 -4.67
CA PRO A 86 20.95 -9.59 -5.37
C PRO A 86 22.38 -9.16 -4.97
N VAL A 87 22.85 -9.47 -3.75
CA VAL A 87 24.21 -9.11 -3.30
C VAL A 87 25.27 -9.84 -4.12
N ALA A 88 25.10 -11.12 -4.38
CA ALA A 88 26.06 -11.89 -5.19
C ALA A 88 26.12 -11.38 -6.64
N ILE A 89 24.96 -11.10 -7.23
CA ILE A 89 24.88 -10.59 -8.60
C ILE A 89 25.55 -9.21 -8.69
N VAL A 90 25.22 -8.29 -7.80
CA VAL A 90 25.82 -6.95 -7.81
C VAL A 90 27.34 -7.03 -7.59
N LEU A 91 27.82 -7.92 -6.71
CA LEU A 91 29.27 -8.14 -6.51
C LEU A 91 29.97 -8.55 -7.80
N GLU A 92 29.40 -9.51 -8.50
CA GLU A 92 29.94 -10.00 -9.78
C GLU A 92 29.98 -8.87 -10.81
N GLN A 93 28.87 -8.16 -10.97
CA GLN A 93 28.77 -7.07 -11.93
C GLN A 93 29.69 -5.88 -11.59
N LEU A 94 29.88 -5.57 -10.33
CA LEU A 94 30.86 -4.52 -9.93
C LEU A 94 32.29 -4.92 -10.28
N LYS A 95 32.66 -6.21 -10.15
CA LYS A 95 33.99 -6.69 -10.57
C LYS A 95 34.17 -6.56 -12.09
N GLU A 96 33.14 -6.89 -12.87
CA GLU A 96 33.17 -6.72 -14.33
C GLU A 96 33.28 -5.24 -14.72
N ILE A 97 32.51 -4.35 -14.07
CA ILE A 97 32.56 -2.90 -14.29
C ILE A 97 33.97 -2.37 -13.99
N TYR A 98 34.57 -2.72 -12.86
CA TYR A 98 35.95 -2.26 -12.55
C TYR A 98 36.98 -2.83 -13.52
N ALA A 99 36.85 -4.05 -13.98
CA ALA A 99 37.70 -4.62 -15.02
C ALA A 99 37.56 -3.86 -16.35
N LEU A 100 36.34 -3.47 -16.72
CA LEU A 100 36.07 -2.65 -17.90
C LEU A 100 36.63 -1.24 -17.75
N CYS A 101 36.48 -0.60 -16.59
CA CYS A 101 36.93 0.76 -16.33
C CYS A 101 38.43 0.89 -16.37
N GLY A 102 39.17 -0.03 -15.74
CA GLY A 102 40.62 0.08 -15.53
C GLY A 102 40.95 1.42 -14.92
N ASP A 103 42.09 2.00 -15.39
CA ASP A 103 42.51 3.34 -14.96
C ASP A 103 41.89 4.48 -15.79
N ARG A 104 41.07 4.15 -16.81
CA ARG A 104 40.53 5.13 -17.77
C ARG A 104 39.23 5.78 -17.32
N ILE A 105 38.36 5.01 -16.66
CA ILE A 105 37.03 5.43 -16.27
C ILE A 105 36.97 5.56 -14.76
N GLN A 106 36.61 6.75 -14.27
CA GLN A 106 36.49 7.02 -12.84
C GLN A 106 35.01 7.06 -12.43
N ILE A 107 34.61 6.15 -11.57
CA ILE A 107 33.26 6.17 -11.01
C ILE A 107 33.18 7.28 -9.97
N LYS A 108 32.48 8.36 -10.29
CA LYS A 108 32.33 9.57 -9.45
C LYS A 108 31.14 9.49 -8.49
N GLY A 109 30.19 8.63 -8.76
CA GLY A 109 29.04 8.43 -7.90
C GLY A 109 28.33 7.14 -8.20
N ALA A 110 27.72 6.54 -7.17
CA ALA A 110 26.92 5.34 -7.26
C ALA A 110 25.62 5.50 -6.50
N ALA A 111 24.48 5.26 -7.16
CA ALA A 111 23.18 5.28 -6.52
C ALA A 111 22.45 3.94 -6.71
N VAL A 112 21.60 3.60 -5.74
CA VAL A 112 20.82 2.38 -5.77
C VAL A 112 19.34 2.67 -5.52
N THR A 113 18.49 1.91 -6.18
CA THR A 113 17.02 1.97 -6.07
C THR A 113 16.42 0.57 -6.02
N GLY A 114 15.10 0.48 -5.85
CA GLY A 114 14.34 -0.77 -5.82
C GLY A 114 14.19 -1.37 -4.41
N TYR A 115 13.55 -2.54 -4.29
CA TYR A 115 13.28 -3.20 -3.01
C TYR A 115 14.54 -3.55 -2.20
N GLY A 116 15.64 -3.85 -2.88
CA GLY A 116 16.95 -4.17 -2.29
C GLY A 116 17.82 -2.95 -1.99
N GLU A 117 17.30 -1.73 -2.16
CA GLU A 117 18.06 -0.48 -2.02
C GLU A 117 18.91 -0.43 -0.75
N ASP A 118 18.28 -0.55 0.41
CA ASP A 118 18.97 -0.45 1.71
C ASP A 118 20.06 -1.53 1.86
N LEU A 119 19.80 -2.76 1.42
CA LEU A 119 20.75 -3.86 1.50
C LEU A 119 21.97 -3.61 0.61
N ILE A 120 21.75 -3.26 -0.65
CA ILE A 120 22.82 -3.04 -1.65
C ILE A 120 23.61 -1.78 -1.30
N LYS A 121 22.93 -0.70 -0.88
CA LYS A 121 23.61 0.52 -0.41
C LYS A 121 24.57 0.20 0.73
N ASN A 122 24.13 -0.54 1.74
CA ASN A 122 24.97 -0.89 2.89
C ASN A 122 26.05 -1.93 2.54
N ALA A 123 25.76 -2.89 1.65
CA ALA A 123 26.73 -3.90 1.23
C ALA A 123 27.92 -3.26 0.51
N PHE A 124 27.67 -2.38 -0.44
CA PHE A 124 28.70 -1.84 -1.34
C PHE A 124 29.05 -0.38 -1.08
N SER A 125 28.51 0.24 -0.03
CA SER A 125 28.74 1.65 0.35
C SER A 125 28.36 2.63 -0.77
N CYS A 126 27.23 2.40 -1.46
CA CYS A 126 26.75 3.33 -2.47
C CYS A 126 26.42 4.70 -1.86
N ASP A 127 26.70 5.78 -2.60
CA ASP A 127 26.56 7.15 -2.13
C ASP A 127 25.12 7.54 -1.84
N LEU A 128 24.18 7.09 -2.68
CA LEU A 128 22.77 7.45 -2.60
C LEU A 128 21.86 6.22 -2.64
N GLY A 129 20.88 6.17 -1.75
CA GLY A 129 19.69 5.35 -1.90
C GLY A 129 18.53 6.21 -2.39
N LEU A 130 17.97 5.88 -3.54
CA LEU A 130 16.93 6.67 -4.20
C LEU A 130 15.61 5.90 -4.22
N VAL A 131 14.51 6.59 -3.90
CA VAL A 131 13.18 6.00 -4.05
C VAL A 131 12.93 5.64 -5.51
N GLU A 132 12.41 4.46 -5.76
CA GLU A 132 12.20 3.92 -7.11
C GLU A 132 11.38 4.87 -8.00
N THR A 133 10.33 5.49 -7.46
CA THR A 133 9.53 6.49 -8.18
C THR A 133 10.34 7.67 -8.68
N MET A 134 11.30 8.13 -7.90
CA MET A 134 12.18 9.25 -8.30
C MET A 134 13.23 8.84 -9.33
N ALA A 135 13.73 7.59 -9.25
CA ALA A 135 14.63 7.06 -10.27
C ALA A 135 13.91 6.98 -11.62
N HIS A 136 12.72 6.38 -11.65
CA HIS A 136 11.90 6.27 -12.85
C HIS A 136 11.51 7.63 -13.44
N TYR A 137 11.14 8.61 -12.59
CA TYR A 137 10.86 9.98 -13.04
C TYR A 137 12.09 10.65 -13.66
N LYS A 138 13.24 10.59 -12.99
CA LYS A 138 14.47 11.20 -13.54
C LYS A 138 14.84 10.62 -14.92
N ALA A 139 14.70 9.31 -15.08
CA ALA A 139 14.93 8.66 -16.35
C ALA A 139 13.90 9.09 -17.42
N ALA A 140 12.63 9.13 -17.10
CA ALA A 140 11.58 9.57 -18.02
C ALA A 140 11.78 11.02 -18.46
N ALA A 141 12.06 11.94 -17.52
CA ALA A 141 12.30 13.34 -17.80
C ALA A 141 13.58 13.60 -18.63
N HIS A 142 14.54 12.67 -18.63
CA HIS A 142 15.70 12.75 -19.51
C HIS A 142 15.31 12.56 -20.99
N PHE A 143 14.38 11.66 -21.30
CA PHE A 143 13.90 11.41 -22.66
C PHE A 143 12.76 12.34 -23.08
N GLN A 144 11.91 12.73 -22.13
CA GLN A 144 10.74 13.57 -22.32
C GLN A 144 10.68 14.60 -21.19
N PRO A 145 11.32 15.79 -21.32
CA PRO A 145 11.41 16.77 -20.24
C PRO A 145 10.06 17.33 -19.77
N ASP A 146 9.06 17.32 -20.63
CA ASP A 146 7.69 17.76 -20.39
C ASP A 146 6.71 16.60 -20.12
N VAL A 147 7.21 15.47 -19.63
CA VAL A 147 6.40 14.29 -19.32
C VAL A 147 5.29 14.61 -18.32
N ASP A 148 4.04 14.25 -18.69
CA ASP A 148 2.85 14.40 -17.86
C ASP A 148 2.51 13.13 -17.09
N PHE A 149 2.77 11.97 -17.71
CA PHE A 149 2.41 10.69 -17.18
C PHE A 149 3.46 9.62 -17.47
N ILE A 150 3.78 8.84 -16.44
CA ILE A 150 4.73 7.74 -16.57
C ILE A 150 4.01 6.44 -16.21
N ILE A 151 4.16 5.44 -17.06
CA ILE A 151 3.64 4.09 -16.82
C ILE A 151 4.80 3.12 -16.85
N ASP A 152 5.07 2.50 -15.72
CA ASP A 152 6.05 1.44 -15.57
C ASP A 152 5.35 0.11 -15.35
N ILE A 153 5.51 -0.82 -16.29
CA ILE A 153 4.98 -2.17 -16.16
C ILE A 153 6.14 -3.16 -16.07
N GLY A 154 6.37 -3.62 -14.86
CA GLY A 154 7.33 -4.66 -14.55
C GLY A 154 6.79 -6.06 -14.81
N GLY A 155 7.57 -7.07 -14.40
CA GLY A 155 7.14 -8.48 -14.46
C GLY A 155 5.99 -8.79 -13.50
N GLN A 156 5.98 -8.21 -12.29
CA GLN A 156 5.04 -8.56 -11.23
C GLN A 156 4.28 -7.38 -10.63
N ASP A 157 4.72 -6.17 -10.90
CA ASP A 157 4.10 -4.95 -10.42
C ASP A 157 3.89 -3.95 -11.55
N MET A 158 3.06 -2.97 -11.29
CA MET A 158 2.81 -1.85 -12.18
C MET A 158 2.76 -0.58 -11.34
N LYS A 159 3.42 0.45 -11.83
CA LYS A 159 3.47 1.78 -11.21
C LYS A 159 3.10 2.84 -12.23
N CYS A 160 2.29 3.79 -11.84
CA CYS A 160 1.97 4.93 -12.68
C CYS A 160 2.16 6.21 -11.88
N PHE A 161 2.69 7.23 -12.54
CA PHE A 161 2.96 8.52 -11.91
C PHE A 161 2.37 9.62 -12.77
N LYS A 162 1.54 10.47 -12.17
CA LYS A 162 1.11 11.72 -12.78
C LYS A 162 2.12 12.79 -12.40
N ILE A 163 2.57 13.53 -13.39
CA ILE A 163 3.56 14.60 -13.23
C ILE A 163 2.85 15.93 -13.48
N HIS A 164 2.97 16.84 -12.55
CA HIS A 164 2.47 18.19 -12.71
C HIS A 164 3.55 19.20 -12.35
N ASN A 165 3.83 20.14 -13.25
CA ASN A 165 4.90 21.14 -13.09
C ASN A 165 6.27 20.51 -12.71
N GLY A 166 6.63 19.36 -13.32
CA GLY A 166 7.90 18.67 -13.07
C GLY A 166 8.01 18.04 -11.66
N ALA A 167 6.91 17.74 -10.98
CA ALA A 167 6.88 16.97 -9.75
C ALA A 167 5.88 15.81 -9.85
N VAL A 168 6.18 14.72 -9.15
CA VAL A 168 5.23 13.62 -9.02
C VAL A 168 4.03 14.10 -8.20
N ASP A 169 2.89 14.20 -8.84
CA ASP A 169 1.63 14.69 -8.26
C ASP A 169 0.76 13.55 -7.72
N SER A 170 0.72 12.41 -8.40
CA SER A 170 -0.05 11.24 -7.98
C SER A 170 0.71 9.95 -8.30
N ILE A 171 0.53 8.93 -7.46
CA ILE A 171 1.18 7.62 -7.62
C ILE A 171 0.12 6.54 -7.49
N MET A 172 -0.01 5.72 -8.54
CA MET A 172 -0.87 4.55 -8.57
C MET A 172 -0.01 3.29 -8.61
N LEU A 173 -0.20 2.36 -7.69
CA LEU A 173 0.58 1.13 -7.57
C LEU A 173 -0.35 -0.07 -7.63
N ASN A 174 0.02 -1.07 -8.43
CA ASN A 174 -0.60 -2.38 -8.43
C ASN A 174 0.45 -3.44 -8.09
N GLU A 175 0.45 -3.88 -6.85
CA GLU A 175 1.36 -4.91 -6.32
C GLU A 175 0.63 -6.23 -6.03
N ALA A 176 -0.71 -6.21 -6.08
CA ALA A 176 -1.54 -7.33 -5.64
C ALA A 176 -2.11 -8.19 -6.79
N CYS A 177 -2.05 -7.71 -8.03
CA CYS A 177 -2.69 -8.38 -9.15
C CYS A 177 -1.78 -8.41 -10.39
N SER A 178 -1.42 -9.59 -10.83
CA SER A 178 -0.57 -9.81 -12.03
C SER A 178 -1.27 -9.50 -13.35
N SER A 179 -2.59 -9.26 -13.36
CA SER A 179 -3.36 -9.11 -14.62
C SER A 179 -3.00 -7.86 -15.44
N GLY A 180 -2.30 -6.90 -14.84
CA GLY A 180 -1.74 -5.73 -15.52
C GLY A 180 -0.21 -5.77 -15.66
N CYS A 181 0.46 -6.90 -15.41
CA CYS A 181 1.90 -7.03 -15.35
C CYS A 181 2.43 -8.07 -16.34
N GLY A 182 3.73 -8.06 -16.64
CA GLY A 182 4.35 -8.93 -17.62
C GLY A 182 4.17 -10.44 -17.37
N SER A 183 4.12 -10.85 -16.08
CA SER A 183 3.86 -12.25 -15.69
C SER A 183 2.51 -12.80 -16.17
N PHE A 184 1.55 -11.91 -16.46
CA PHE A 184 0.29 -12.31 -17.08
C PHE A 184 0.51 -12.93 -18.45
N ILE A 185 1.22 -12.23 -19.35
CA ILE A 185 1.53 -12.75 -20.70
C ILE A 185 2.46 -13.96 -20.61
N GLU A 186 3.47 -13.90 -19.75
CA GLU A 186 4.42 -15.01 -19.55
C GLU A 186 3.72 -16.31 -19.15
N THR A 187 2.73 -16.24 -18.26
CA THR A 187 1.94 -17.40 -17.83
C THR A 187 1.22 -18.05 -19.00
N PHE A 188 0.59 -17.27 -19.88
CA PHE A 188 -0.11 -17.80 -21.05
C PHE A 188 0.82 -18.27 -22.14
N ALA A 189 1.93 -17.56 -22.39
CA ALA A 189 2.95 -18.00 -23.36
C ALA A 189 3.49 -19.39 -22.97
N LYS A 190 3.90 -19.59 -21.71
CA LYS A 190 4.34 -20.89 -21.18
C LYS A 190 3.26 -21.97 -21.29
N ALA A 191 2.01 -21.65 -20.94
CA ALA A 191 0.90 -22.60 -21.02
C ALA A 191 0.59 -23.03 -22.45
N LEU A 192 0.91 -22.20 -23.45
CA LEU A 192 0.76 -22.50 -24.88
C LEU A 192 2.03 -23.06 -25.54
N GLY A 193 3.13 -23.22 -24.77
CA GLY A 193 4.38 -23.85 -25.24
C GLY A 193 5.34 -22.89 -25.94
N TYR A 194 5.25 -21.58 -25.69
CA TYR A 194 6.10 -20.56 -26.34
C TYR A 194 6.98 -19.84 -25.33
N THR A 195 8.12 -19.31 -25.80
CA THR A 195 8.84 -18.25 -25.07
C THR A 195 8.04 -16.96 -25.16
N ILE A 196 8.24 -16.04 -24.20
CA ILE A 196 7.54 -14.74 -24.22
C ILE A 196 7.89 -13.93 -25.48
N ALA A 197 9.13 -14.02 -25.95
CA ALA A 197 9.61 -13.32 -27.14
C ALA A 197 8.97 -13.83 -28.42
N ASP A 198 8.86 -15.16 -28.57
CA ASP A 198 8.22 -15.76 -29.74
C ASP A 198 6.71 -15.52 -29.71
N PHE A 199 6.10 -15.66 -28.53
CA PHE A 199 4.66 -15.45 -28.36
C PHE A 199 4.24 -14.03 -28.74
N SER A 200 5.02 -13.01 -28.34
CA SER A 200 4.72 -11.62 -28.69
C SER A 200 4.77 -11.34 -30.20
N LYS A 201 5.69 -11.97 -30.92
CA LYS A 201 5.82 -11.80 -32.37
C LYS A 201 4.67 -12.42 -33.15
N LEU A 202 4.07 -13.50 -32.64
CA LEU A 202 2.95 -14.17 -33.31
C LEU A 202 1.75 -13.25 -33.51
N GLY A 203 1.46 -12.37 -32.53
CA GLY A 203 0.28 -11.53 -32.57
C GLY A 203 0.40 -10.26 -33.40
N LEU A 204 1.60 -9.89 -33.89
CA LEU A 204 1.84 -8.59 -34.53
C LEU A 204 0.99 -8.33 -35.77
N PHE A 205 0.86 -9.33 -36.64
CA PHE A 205 0.21 -9.18 -37.95
C PHE A 205 -1.07 -10.00 -38.12
N THR A 206 -1.60 -10.58 -37.02
CA THR A 206 -2.87 -11.29 -37.11
C THR A 206 -4.00 -10.36 -37.49
N GLN A 207 -4.86 -10.83 -38.42
CA GLN A 207 -5.98 -10.04 -38.92
C GLN A 207 -7.25 -10.16 -38.09
N LYS A 208 -7.28 -11.08 -37.12
CA LYS A 208 -8.46 -11.38 -36.30
C LYS A 208 -8.11 -11.51 -34.82
N PRO A 209 -7.47 -10.50 -34.20
CA PRO A 209 -7.18 -10.54 -32.77
C PRO A 209 -8.46 -10.82 -31.96
N VAL A 210 -8.42 -11.76 -31.01
CA VAL A 210 -9.60 -12.08 -30.20
C VAL A 210 -9.82 -11.03 -29.14
N ASN A 211 -11.05 -10.56 -28.99
CA ASN A 211 -11.43 -9.69 -27.88
C ASN A 211 -11.62 -10.51 -26.59
N LEU A 212 -10.59 -10.57 -25.77
CA LEU A 212 -10.64 -11.29 -24.49
C LEU A 212 -11.17 -10.42 -23.34
N GLY A 213 -11.41 -9.14 -23.58
CA GLY A 213 -11.84 -8.18 -22.58
C GLY A 213 -10.76 -7.90 -21.52
N SER A 214 -11.18 -7.36 -20.36
CA SER A 214 -10.30 -7.05 -19.23
C SER A 214 -10.68 -7.91 -18.02
N ARG A 215 -9.94 -9.00 -17.77
CA ARG A 215 -10.20 -9.97 -16.69
C ARG A 215 -8.92 -10.31 -15.93
N CYS A 216 -9.06 -10.77 -14.67
CA CYS A 216 -7.90 -11.30 -13.96
C CYS A 216 -7.43 -12.61 -14.58
N THR A 217 -6.18 -13.00 -14.31
CA THR A 217 -5.51 -14.19 -14.88
C THR A 217 -6.34 -15.48 -14.72
N VAL A 218 -7.02 -15.66 -13.58
CA VAL A 218 -7.82 -16.86 -13.30
C VAL A 218 -9.02 -16.95 -14.25
N PHE A 219 -9.77 -15.87 -14.40
CA PHE A 219 -10.92 -15.85 -15.31
C PHE A 219 -10.51 -15.77 -16.79
N MET A 220 -9.36 -15.16 -17.08
CA MET A 220 -8.81 -15.09 -18.43
C MET A 220 -8.50 -16.48 -19.00
N ASN A 221 -8.06 -17.41 -18.17
CA ASN A 221 -7.81 -18.81 -18.58
C ASN A 221 -9.06 -19.46 -19.23
N SER A 222 -10.25 -19.20 -18.67
CA SER A 222 -11.51 -19.67 -19.26
C SER A 222 -11.81 -19.00 -20.61
N SER A 223 -11.52 -17.69 -20.74
CA SER A 223 -11.72 -16.95 -22.00
C SER A 223 -10.77 -17.44 -23.11
N VAL A 224 -9.50 -17.69 -22.78
CA VAL A 224 -8.51 -18.25 -23.71
C VAL A 224 -8.92 -19.66 -24.16
N LYS A 225 -9.32 -20.53 -23.24
CA LYS A 225 -9.82 -21.87 -23.59
C LYS A 225 -11.08 -21.83 -24.46
N GLN A 226 -11.97 -20.86 -24.22
CA GLN A 226 -13.15 -20.70 -25.06
C GLN A 226 -12.76 -20.23 -26.45
N ALA A 227 -11.88 -19.23 -26.58
CA ALA A 227 -11.38 -18.75 -27.88
C ALA A 227 -10.72 -19.88 -28.70
N GLN A 228 -9.94 -20.77 -28.05
CA GLN A 228 -9.37 -21.94 -28.71
C GLN A 228 -10.45 -22.90 -29.24
N LYS A 229 -11.52 -23.15 -28.45
CA LYS A 229 -12.65 -23.99 -28.88
C LYS A 229 -13.41 -23.37 -30.04
N ASP A 230 -13.48 -22.04 -30.08
CA ASP A 230 -14.14 -21.28 -31.14
C ASP A 230 -13.26 -21.13 -32.40
N GLY A 231 -12.05 -21.75 -32.41
CA GLY A 231 -11.16 -21.84 -33.57
C GLY A 231 -10.18 -20.69 -33.71
N ALA A 232 -9.98 -19.85 -32.69
CA ALA A 232 -8.97 -18.79 -32.69
C ALA A 232 -7.55 -19.39 -32.75
N SER A 233 -6.69 -18.84 -33.56
CA SER A 233 -5.28 -19.23 -33.66
C SER A 233 -4.49 -18.73 -32.41
N VAL A 234 -3.32 -19.30 -32.20
CA VAL A 234 -2.43 -18.82 -31.13
C VAL A 234 -1.99 -17.36 -31.37
N ALA A 235 -1.86 -16.96 -32.63
CA ALA A 235 -1.55 -15.60 -33.03
C ALA A 235 -2.68 -14.62 -32.61
N ASP A 236 -3.94 -14.99 -32.86
CA ASP A 236 -5.11 -14.20 -32.49
C ASP A 236 -5.23 -14.04 -30.96
N ILE A 237 -4.93 -15.12 -30.23
CA ILE A 237 -4.91 -15.13 -28.76
C ILE A 237 -3.77 -14.28 -28.22
N SER A 238 -2.59 -14.31 -28.82
CA SER A 238 -1.44 -13.51 -28.41
C SER A 238 -1.72 -12.01 -28.52
N ALA A 239 -2.28 -11.56 -29.63
CA ALA A 239 -2.71 -10.17 -29.82
C ALA A 239 -3.81 -9.78 -28.83
N GLY A 240 -4.79 -10.67 -28.62
CA GLY A 240 -5.88 -10.48 -27.66
C GLY A 240 -5.40 -10.33 -26.22
N LEU A 241 -4.41 -11.12 -25.79
CA LEU A 241 -3.80 -11.03 -24.47
C LEU A 241 -2.98 -9.74 -24.31
N SER A 242 -2.26 -9.32 -25.36
CA SER A 242 -1.52 -8.05 -25.38
C SER A 242 -2.45 -6.84 -25.22
N THR A 243 -3.62 -6.86 -25.83
CA THR A 243 -4.65 -5.84 -25.63
C THR A 243 -5.31 -5.95 -24.23
N SER A 244 -5.51 -7.16 -23.74
CA SER A 244 -6.15 -7.38 -22.44
C SER A 244 -5.30 -6.84 -21.26
N ILE A 245 -3.97 -7.02 -21.30
CA ILE A 245 -3.08 -6.46 -20.27
C ILE A 245 -3.17 -4.93 -20.24
N VAL A 246 -3.21 -4.30 -21.41
CA VAL A 246 -3.36 -2.86 -21.58
C VAL A 246 -4.69 -2.36 -21.00
N LYS A 247 -5.80 -3.01 -21.35
CA LYS A 247 -7.12 -2.68 -20.79
C LYS A 247 -7.18 -2.84 -19.28
N ASN A 248 -6.53 -3.88 -18.73
CA ASN A 248 -6.41 -4.03 -17.29
C ASN A 248 -5.60 -2.88 -16.66
N ALA A 249 -4.50 -2.48 -17.29
CA ALA A 249 -3.68 -1.36 -16.82
C ALA A 249 -4.46 -0.05 -16.80
N ILE A 250 -5.07 0.34 -17.91
CA ILE A 250 -5.76 1.62 -18.07
C ILE A 250 -7.03 1.68 -17.21
N TYR A 251 -7.91 0.68 -17.33
CA TYR A 251 -9.26 0.79 -16.76
C TYR A 251 -9.38 0.29 -15.31
N LYS A 252 -8.48 -0.62 -14.85
CA LYS A 252 -8.57 -1.18 -13.50
C LYS A 252 -7.55 -0.63 -12.53
N VAL A 253 -6.34 -0.32 -13.03
CA VAL A 253 -5.26 0.18 -12.17
C VAL A 253 -5.24 1.69 -12.19
N ILE A 254 -5.12 2.30 -13.37
CA ILE A 254 -5.10 3.75 -13.55
C ILE A 254 -6.49 4.34 -13.33
N ARG A 255 -7.53 3.60 -13.75
CA ARG A 255 -8.94 4.02 -13.71
C ARG A 255 -9.21 5.30 -14.53
N ALA A 256 -8.48 5.45 -15.62
CA ALA A 256 -8.71 6.54 -16.55
C ALA A 256 -10.11 6.42 -17.17
N ALA A 257 -10.87 7.49 -17.14
CA ALA A 257 -12.17 7.57 -17.84
C ALA A 257 -11.99 7.89 -19.34
N SER A 258 -10.91 8.58 -19.68
CA SER A 258 -10.51 8.92 -21.05
C SER A 258 -8.98 8.94 -21.19
N ALA A 259 -8.50 8.97 -22.43
CA ALA A 259 -7.07 9.15 -22.69
C ALA A 259 -6.54 10.52 -22.22
N ASP A 260 -7.41 11.53 -22.13
CA ASP A 260 -7.03 12.87 -21.69
C ASP A 260 -6.67 12.94 -20.21
N ASP A 261 -7.17 12.00 -19.39
CA ASP A 261 -6.80 11.89 -17.98
C ASP A 261 -5.30 11.57 -17.77
N LEU A 262 -4.64 11.05 -18.81
CA LEU A 262 -3.22 10.68 -18.80
C LEU A 262 -2.30 11.79 -19.32
N GLY A 263 -2.83 12.96 -19.74
CA GLY A 263 -2.05 14.03 -20.32
C GLY A 263 -1.64 13.78 -21.78
N GLU A 264 -0.76 14.63 -22.30
CA GLU A 264 -0.31 14.58 -23.71
C GLU A 264 1.04 13.85 -23.87
N HIS A 265 1.94 14.01 -22.91
CA HIS A 265 3.32 13.52 -22.95
C HIS A 265 3.49 12.29 -22.05
N ILE A 266 3.21 11.11 -22.59
CA ILE A 266 3.23 9.84 -21.85
C ILE A 266 4.52 9.10 -22.13
N VAL A 267 5.25 8.75 -21.07
CA VAL A 267 6.42 7.86 -21.13
C VAL A 267 6.05 6.48 -20.59
N VAL A 268 6.31 5.45 -21.37
CA VAL A 268 6.12 4.06 -20.97
C VAL A 268 7.46 3.37 -20.76
N GLN A 269 7.56 2.60 -19.68
CA GLN A 269 8.80 1.96 -19.26
C GLN A 269 8.51 0.64 -18.55
N GLY A 270 9.57 -0.08 -18.15
CA GLY A 270 9.48 -1.45 -17.62
C GLY A 270 9.65 -2.51 -18.72
N GLY A 271 10.04 -3.70 -18.29
CA GLY A 271 10.37 -4.82 -19.21
C GLY A 271 9.21 -5.25 -20.11
N THR A 272 7.97 -5.04 -19.67
CA THR A 272 6.77 -5.40 -20.42
C THR A 272 6.61 -4.58 -21.70
N PHE A 273 7.05 -3.33 -21.71
CA PHE A 273 7.00 -2.47 -22.91
C PHE A 273 8.12 -2.73 -23.95
N LEU A 274 9.03 -3.69 -23.67
CA LEU A 274 9.91 -4.24 -24.69
C LEU A 274 9.15 -5.18 -25.65
N ASN A 275 7.92 -5.54 -25.31
CA ASN A 275 7.00 -6.28 -26.18
C ASN A 275 6.22 -5.29 -27.06
N ASP A 276 6.55 -5.27 -28.37
CA ASP A 276 5.95 -4.34 -29.33
C ASP A 276 4.45 -4.57 -29.53
N ALA A 277 3.93 -5.79 -29.31
CA ALA A 277 2.49 -6.06 -29.37
C ALA A 277 1.75 -5.36 -28.21
N VAL A 278 2.32 -5.33 -26.99
CA VAL A 278 1.78 -4.61 -25.85
C VAL A 278 1.87 -3.10 -26.07
N LEU A 279 3.03 -2.63 -26.54
CA LEU A 279 3.26 -1.21 -26.80
C LEU A 279 2.28 -0.66 -27.84
N ARG A 280 2.09 -1.41 -28.96
CA ARG A 280 1.13 -1.02 -29.99
C ARG A 280 -0.31 -1.06 -29.51
N ALA A 281 -0.69 -2.12 -28.78
CA ALA A 281 -2.02 -2.21 -28.17
C ALA A 281 -2.29 -1.02 -27.22
N PHE A 282 -1.27 -0.54 -26.52
CA PHE A 282 -1.36 0.60 -25.64
C PHE A 282 -1.64 1.90 -26.41
N GLU A 283 -0.91 2.14 -27.50
CA GLU A 283 -1.15 3.29 -28.38
C GLU A 283 -2.52 3.26 -29.04
N GLN A 284 -2.97 2.08 -29.50
CA GLN A 284 -4.29 1.89 -30.08
C GLN A 284 -5.41 2.18 -29.07
N GLU A 285 -5.27 1.68 -27.83
CA GLU A 285 -6.29 1.89 -26.79
C GLU A 285 -6.37 3.34 -26.34
N LEU A 286 -5.25 4.07 -26.34
CA LEU A 286 -5.21 5.50 -26.04
C LEU A 286 -5.55 6.38 -27.24
N GLY A 287 -5.46 5.88 -28.47
CA GLY A 287 -5.60 6.68 -29.70
C GLY A 287 -4.50 7.74 -29.87
N ARG A 288 -3.34 7.55 -29.24
CA ARG A 288 -2.19 8.48 -29.29
C ARG A 288 -0.85 7.76 -29.16
N ASN A 289 0.20 8.39 -29.69
CA ASN A 289 1.55 7.89 -29.55
C ASN A 289 2.08 8.10 -28.13
N VAL A 290 2.98 7.20 -27.69
CA VAL A 290 3.71 7.32 -26.42
C VAL A 290 5.21 7.28 -26.64
N THR A 291 5.99 7.79 -25.71
CA THR A 291 7.46 7.70 -25.74
C THR A 291 7.90 6.44 -25.00
N ARG A 292 8.54 5.51 -25.71
CA ARG A 292 9.18 4.32 -25.15
C ARG A 292 10.67 4.39 -25.42
N PRO A 293 11.53 4.65 -24.40
CA PRO A 293 12.99 4.53 -24.54
C PRO A 293 13.41 3.10 -24.86
N THR A 294 14.46 2.95 -25.66
CA THR A 294 15.01 1.62 -25.99
C THR A 294 15.48 0.84 -24.77
N ILE A 295 15.82 1.55 -23.70
CA ILE A 295 16.22 1.03 -22.40
C ILE A 295 15.06 0.93 -21.40
N ALA A 296 13.82 0.78 -21.89
CA ALA A 296 12.62 0.76 -21.04
C ALA A 296 12.73 -0.18 -19.81
N GLY A 297 13.42 -1.30 -19.94
CA GLY A 297 13.69 -2.24 -18.84
C GLY A 297 14.75 -1.80 -17.84
N LEU A 298 15.55 -0.79 -18.17
CA LEU A 298 16.69 -0.29 -17.37
C LEU A 298 16.44 1.08 -16.72
N MET A 299 15.25 1.65 -16.90
CA MET A 299 14.96 3.04 -16.50
C MET A 299 15.22 3.32 -15.02
N GLY A 300 14.94 2.37 -14.13
CA GLY A 300 15.26 2.51 -12.70
C GLY A 300 16.75 2.66 -12.45
N ALA A 301 17.58 1.81 -13.05
CA ALA A 301 19.04 1.89 -12.94
C ALA A 301 19.60 3.14 -13.62
N PHE A 302 19.12 3.48 -14.80
CA PHE A 302 19.52 4.69 -15.54
C PHE A 302 19.18 5.97 -14.75
N GLY A 303 17.99 6.07 -14.20
CA GLY A 303 17.58 7.21 -13.37
C GLY A 303 18.35 7.30 -12.05
N ALA A 304 18.72 6.16 -11.45
CA ALA A 304 19.63 6.15 -10.29
C ALA A 304 21.02 6.68 -10.68
N ALA A 305 21.56 6.29 -11.84
CA ALA A 305 22.84 6.81 -12.33
C ALA A 305 22.80 8.33 -12.59
N LEU A 306 21.71 8.83 -13.19
CA LEU A 306 21.47 10.27 -13.35
C LEU A 306 21.41 10.99 -11.99
N ALA A 307 20.77 10.38 -10.98
CA ALA A 307 20.73 10.93 -9.64
C ALA A 307 22.10 10.98 -8.98
N ALA A 308 22.93 9.94 -9.17
CA ALA A 308 24.31 9.93 -8.69
C ALA A 308 25.15 11.03 -9.37
N ARG A 309 24.95 11.29 -10.66
CA ARG A 309 25.57 12.38 -11.40
C ARG A 309 25.22 13.74 -10.81
N ASP A 310 23.94 13.97 -10.56
CA ASP A 310 23.43 15.24 -10.05
C ASP A 310 23.87 15.55 -8.60
N MET A 311 24.49 14.59 -7.90
CA MET A 311 25.11 14.85 -6.59
C MET A 311 26.43 15.66 -6.67
N HIS A 312 27.05 15.72 -7.84
CA HIS A 312 28.30 16.44 -8.09
C HIS A 312 29.42 16.08 -7.10
N LEU A 313 29.55 14.78 -6.77
CA LEU A 313 30.60 14.31 -5.85
C LEU A 313 31.98 14.34 -6.52
N ASP A 314 33.00 14.70 -5.74
CA ASP A 314 34.40 14.58 -6.15
C ASP A 314 34.85 13.13 -6.22
N HIS A 315 34.40 12.30 -5.26
CA HIS A 315 34.72 10.88 -5.14
C HIS A 315 33.50 10.09 -4.66
N SER A 316 33.33 8.87 -5.19
CA SER A 316 32.30 7.92 -4.70
C SER A 316 32.83 7.18 -3.46
N SER A 317 31.88 6.88 -2.54
CA SER A 317 32.12 5.98 -1.40
C SER A 317 32.00 4.50 -1.77
N LEU A 318 31.68 4.17 -3.02
CA LEU A 318 31.55 2.80 -3.52
C LEU A 318 32.83 1.99 -3.21
N LEU A 319 32.67 0.75 -2.79
CA LEU A 319 33.82 -0.13 -2.49
C LEU A 319 34.77 -0.22 -3.70
N THR A 320 36.06 -0.11 -3.45
CA THR A 320 37.11 -0.20 -4.48
C THR A 320 37.22 -1.65 -5.02
N ALA A 321 37.87 -1.82 -6.17
CA ALA A 321 38.17 -3.13 -6.74
C ALA A 321 38.86 -4.08 -5.76
N ASP A 322 39.85 -3.58 -4.99
CA ASP A 322 40.56 -4.34 -3.96
C ASP A 322 39.60 -4.78 -2.83
N ALA A 323 38.75 -3.90 -2.36
CA ALA A 323 37.75 -4.24 -1.34
C ALA A 323 36.76 -5.29 -1.85
N LEU A 324 36.32 -5.21 -3.12
CA LEU A 324 35.45 -6.19 -3.75
C LEU A 324 36.13 -7.57 -3.95
N ALA A 325 37.44 -7.62 -4.13
CA ALA A 325 38.18 -8.87 -4.23
C ALA A 325 38.11 -9.71 -2.95
N HIS A 326 38.04 -9.04 -1.79
CA HIS A 326 37.98 -9.65 -0.47
C HIS A 326 36.59 -9.63 0.17
N PHE A 327 35.58 -9.17 -0.58
CA PHE A 327 34.22 -9.01 -0.06
C PHE A 327 33.59 -10.36 0.35
N THR A 328 33.05 -10.40 1.56
CA THR A 328 32.27 -11.54 2.07
C THR A 328 30.87 -11.07 2.50
N HIS A 329 29.89 -11.92 2.29
CA HIS A 329 28.52 -11.69 2.74
C HIS A 329 27.98 -12.96 3.40
N LYS A 330 27.40 -12.80 4.59
CA LYS A 330 26.68 -13.87 5.30
C LYS A 330 25.34 -13.34 5.77
N ALA A 331 24.26 -14.01 5.38
CA ALA A 331 22.91 -13.72 5.81
C ALA A 331 22.48 -14.78 6.85
N ARG A 332 21.92 -14.34 7.98
CA ARG A 332 21.40 -15.21 9.03
C ARG A 332 19.99 -14.77 9.43
N PRO A 333 19.01 -15.68 9.41
CA PRO A 333 17.71 -15.40 9.97
C PRO A 333 17.80 -15.23 11.50
N ALA A 334 17.00 -14.33 12.03
CA ALA A 334 16.88 -14.08 13.47
C ALA A 334 15.44 -13.63 13.80
N THR A 335 15.03 -13.79 15.04
CA THR A 335 13.76 -13.25 15.53
C THR A 335 14.06 -12.10 16.50
N CYS A 336 13.44 -10.95 16.28
CA CYS A 336 13.59 -9.81 17.17
C CYS A 336 12.88 -10.07 18.50
N GLY A 337 13.58 -9.88 19.61
CA GLY A 337 13.04 -10.02 20.98
C GLY A 337 12.77 -8.69 21.68
N LEU A 338 12.86 -7.54 20.97
CA LEU A 338 12.81 -6.20 21.59
C LEU A 338 11.39 -5.69 21.87
N CYS A 339 10.36 -6.33 21.31
CA CYS A 339 8.95 -6.01 21.56
C CYS A 339 8.03 -7.19 21.18
N THR A 340 6.73 -7.04 21.39
CA THR A 340 5.71 -8.07 21.10
C THR A 340 5.54 -8.42 19.63
N ASN A 341 6.07 -7.61 18.70
CA ASN A 341 5.98 -7.87 17.25
C ASN A 341 6.84 -9.05 16.77
N HIS A 342 7.86 -9.45 17.52
CA HIS A 342 8.74 -10.59 17.20
C HIS A 342 9.12 -10.69 15.72
N CYS A 343 9.56 -9.55 15.11
CA CYS A 343 9.86 -9.46 13.69
C CYS A 343 10.84 -10.56 13.25
N SER A 344 10.55 -11.20 12.12
CA SER A 344 11.51 -12.06 11.42
C SER A 344 12.56 -11.20 10.75
N LEU A 345 13.79 -11.27 11.20
CA LEU A 345 14.92 -10.47 10.74
C LEU A 345 15.85 -11.29 9.88
N THR A 346 16.53 -10.63 8.95
CA THR A 346 17.74 -11.13 8.30
C THR A 346 18.91 -10.25 8.70
N VAL A 347 19.86 -10.80 9.41
CA VAL A 347 21.10 -10.14 9.80
C VAL A 347 22.14 -10.41 8.73
N ASN A 348 22.49 -9.38 7.96
CA ASN A 348 23.53 -9.39 6.95
C ASN A 348 24.83 -8.93 7.59
N SER A 349 25.90 -9.70 7.43
CA SER A 349 27.25 -9.38 7.89
C SER A 349 28.17 -9.28 6.70
N PHE A 350 28.96 -8.21 6.64
CA PHE A 350 29.91 -7.90 5.58
C PHE A 350 31.33 -7.78 6.17
N ASP A 351 32.31 -7.60 5.30
CA ASP A 351 33.70 -7.40 5.69
C ASP A 351 33.87 -6.23 6.67
N GLY A 352 34.95 -6.25 7.45
CA GLY A 352 35.25 -5.22 8.43
C GLY A 352 34.26 -5.14 9.58
N GLY A 353 33.43 -6.19 9.79
CA GLY A 353 32.42 -6.23 10.87
C GLY A 353 31.17 -5.39 10.60
N ARG A 354 31.01 -4.87 9.39
CA ARG A 354 29.79 -4.12 8.99
C ARG A 354 28.57 -5.05 9.05
N ARG A 355 27.45 -4.53 9.52
CA ARG A 355 26.19 -5.27 9.61
C ARG A 355 25.03 -4.44 9.10
N PHE A 356 24.07 -5.14 8.50
CA PHE A 356 22.78 -4.57 8.12
C PHE A 356 21.67 -5.54 8.50
N VAL A 357 20.59 -5.03 9.07
CA VAL A 357 19.43 -5.84 9.46
C VAL A 357 18.25 -5.45 8.60
N SER A 358 17.62 -6.43 7.97
CA SER A 358 16.39 -6.27 7.20
C SER A 358 15.24 -7.06 7.81
N GLY A 359 14.00 -6.77 7.41
CA GLY A 359 12.79 -7.37 7.98
C GLY A 359 12.31 -6.72 9.30
N ASN A 360 13.05 -5.72 9.78
CA ASN A 360 12.67 -4.94 10.95
C ASN A 360 11.50 -3.98 10.66
N ARG A 361 10.57 -3.91 11.61
CA ARG A 361 9.43 -2.97 11.57
C ARG A 361 9.74 -1.63 12.26
N CYS A 362 10.91 -1.49 12.89
CA CYS A 362 11.39 -0.26 13.51
C CYS A 362 12.93 -0.27 13.55
N SER A 363 13.54 0.85 13.94
CA SER A 363 15.01 1.01 14.00
C SER A 363 15.70 0.32 15.19
N ARG A 364 14.96 -0.19 16.18
CA ARG A 364 15.53 -0.84 17.37
C ARG A 364 16.51 -1.98 17.07
N PRO A 365 16.24 -2.90 16.11
CA PRO A 365 17.20 -3.95 15.76
C PRO A 365 18.49 -3.44 15.12
N LEU A 366 18.51 -2.20 14.65
CA LEU A 366 19.70 -1.51 14.14
C LEU A 366 20.52 -0.86 15.27
N GLY A 367 20.04 -0.91 16.52
CA GLY A 367 20.65 -0.25 17.66
C GLY A 367 20.28 1.23 17.79
N GLU A 368 19.31 1.69 17.02
CA GLU A 368 18.84 3.06 17.06
C GLU A 368 17.71 3.21 18.10
N GLU A 369 17.67 4.34 18.79
CA GLU A 369 16.56 4.68 19.68
C GLU A 369 15.28 4.87 18.85
N PRO A 370 14.11 4.45 19.37
CA PRO A 370 12.83 4.73 18.71
C PRO A 370 12.66 6.24 18.50
N SER A 371 12.05 6.59 17.39
CA SER A 371 11.69 7.99 17.15
C SER A 371 10.88 8.54 18.33
N ARG A 372 11.28 9.72 18.81
CA ARG A 372 10.57 10.46 19.89
C ARG A 372 9.56 11.46 19.32
N GLN A 373 9.28 11.39 18.02
CA GLN A 373 8.28 12.30 17.44
C GLN A 373 6.92 12.08 18.08
N PRO A 374 6.13 13.15 18.25
CA PRO A 374 4.76 13.05 18.73
C PRO A 374 3.92 12.10 17.87
N ASP A 375 3.27 11.14 18.53
CA ASP A 375 2.45 10.09 17.90
C ASP A 375 1.12 9.97 18.65
N LEU A 376 0.05 10.51 18.05
CA LEU A 376 -1.27 10.51 18.67
C LEU A 376 -1.90 9.12 18.68
N MET A 377 -1.57 8.22 17.73
CA MET A 377 -2.07 6.84 17.76
C MET A 377 -1.54 6.10 18.99
N ARG A 378 -0.24 6.24 19.28
CA ARG A 378 0.40 5.68 20.48
C ARG A 378 -0.19 6.26 21.75
N TYR A 379 -0.41 7.57 21.79
CA TYR A 379 -1.04 8.24 22.92
C TYR A 379 -2.45 7.72 23.19
N LYS A 380 -3.29 7.61 22.15
CA LYS A 380 -4.66 7.06 22.23
C LYS A 380 -4.64 5.63 22.76
N TYR A 381 -3.80 4.77 22.20
CA TYR A 381 -3.70 3.38 22.61
C TYR A 381 -3.29 3.24 24.07
N ALA A 382 -2.22 3.93 24.50
CA ALA A 382 -1.75 3.92 25.88
C ALA A 382 -2.83 4.41 26.86
N LYS A 383 -3.54 5.49 26.49
CA LYS A 383 -4.63 6.05 27.32
C LYS A 383 -5.77 5.05 27.52
N LEU A 384 -6.21 4.36 26.47
CA LEU A 384 -7.27 3.35 26.56
C LEU A 384 -6.82 2.14 27.40
N ARG A 385 -5.59 1.66 27.20
CA ARG A 385 -5.05 0.53 27.96
C ARG A 385 -4.85 0.86 29.45
N SER A 386 -4.54 2.10 29.80
CA SER A 386 -4.37 2.52 31.20
C SER A 386 -5.68 2.52 31.99
N MET A 387 -6.84 2.53 31.33
CA MET A 387 -8.14 2.48 32.02
C MET A 387 -8.29 1.22 32.85
N GLN A 388 -7.77 0.08 32.42
CA GLN A 388 -7.85 -1.18 33.16
C GLN A 388 -7.14 -1.11 34.55
N GLY A 389 -6.11 -0.26 34.70
CA GLY A 389 -5.37 -0.08 35.95
C GLY A 389 -6.00 0.94 36.91
N ASN A 390 -6.89 1.82 36.43
CA ASN A 390 -7.38 2.99 37.14
C ASN A 390 -8.86 2.83 37.57
N GLY A 391 -9.15 1.95 38.52
CA GLY A 391 -10.49 1.84 39.11
C GLY A 391 -11.42 0.89 38.35
N ALA A 392 -11.05 -0.36 38.30
CA ALA A 392 -11.79 -1.41 37.60
C ALA A 392 -13.16 -1.79 38.23
N GLY A 393 -13.77 -0.93 39.04
CA GLY A 393 -14.99 -1.22 39.80
C GLY A 393 -14.71 -2.07 41.04
N ASP A 394 -15.64 -2.11 41.99
CA ASP A 394 -15.49 -2.90 43.23
C ASP A 394 -15.76 -4.40 43.04
N GLY A 395 -16.31 -4.79 41.87
CA GLY A 395 -16.62 -6.19 41.54
C GLY A 395 -17.78 -6.79 42.32
N SER A 396 -18.54 -5.99 43.06
CA SER A 396 -19.66 -6.52 43.89
C SER A 396 -20.75 -7.17 43.05
N ARG A 397 -20.76 -6.91 41.71
CA ARG A 397 -21.66 -7.54 40.73
C ARG A 397 -20.95 -8.51 39.77
N GLY A 398 -19.74 -8.96 40.14
CA GLY A 398 -18.95 -9.87 39.32
C GLY A 398 -18.07 -9.21 38.28
N THR A 399 -17.42 -10.02 37.46
CA THR A 399 -16.52 -9.59 36.41
C THR A 399 -17.22 -9.43 35.07
N MET A 400 -16.81 -8.39 34.31
CA MET A 400 -17.33 -8.10 32.97
C MET A 400 -16.16 -7.98 31.99
N GLY A 401 -15.98 -9.00 31.17
CA GLY A 401 -14.98 -9.03 30.10
C GLY A 401 -15.40 -8.18 28.91
N ILE A 402 -14.51 -7.31 28.44
CA ILE A 402 -14.69 -6.54 27.18
C ILE A 402 -13.65 -7.03 26.17
N PRO A 403 -14.06 -7.61 25.02
CA PRO A 403 -13.13 -7.90 23.94
C PRO A 403 -12.62 -6.58 23.34
N PHE A 404 -11.32 -6.32 23.51
CA PHE A 404 -10.70 -5.05 23.10
C PHE A 404 -10.33 -5.08 21.62
N GLY A 405 -11.33 -4.90 20.77
CA GLY A 405 -11.22 -4.92 19.31
C GLY A 405 -12.29 -4.07 18.62
N LEU A 406 -12.15 -3.83 17.34
CA LEU A 406 -13.03 -3.01 16.51
C LEU A 406 -13.42 -1.68 17.18
N ASN A 407 -14.72 -1.39 17.29
CA ASN A 407 -15.24 -0.15 17.84
C ASN A 407 -14.93 0.07 19.33
N MET A 408 -14.50 -0.97 20.06
CA MET A 408 -14.06 -0.80 21.45
C MET A 408 -12.80 0.08 21.56
N TYR A 409 -12.00 0.21 20.52
CA TYR A 409 -10.90 1.19 20.46
C TYR A 409 -11.35 2.65 20.50
N GLU A 410 -12.61 2.94 20.36
CA GLU A 410 -13.16 4.29 20.56
C GLU A 410 -14.16 4.32 21.71
N ASN A 411 -15.04 3.32 21.77
CA ASN A 411 -16.18 3.34 22.69
C ASN A 411 -15.82 2.82 24.08
N LEU A 412 -14.58 2.39 24.34
CA LEU A 412 -14.15 1.90 25.64
C LEU A 412 -14.39 2.90 26.78
N PRO A 413 -14.07 4.20 26.68
CA PRO A 413 -14.32 5.14 27.75
C PRO A 413 -15.77 5.18 28.19
N PHE A 414 -16.71 5.05 27.24
CA PHE A 414 -18.13 4.98 27.51
C PHE A 414 -18.50 3.68 28.23
N TRP A 415 -18.16 2.52 27.67
CA TRP A 415 -18.57 1.23 28.22
C TRP A 415 -17.86 0.91 29.52
N PHE A 416 -16.60 1.22 29.63
CA PHE A 416 -15.82 1.04 30.86
C PHE A 416 -16.44 1.84 32.02
N THR A 417 -16.74 3.12 31.81
CA THR A 417 -17.35 3.99 32.81
C THR A 417 -18.75 3.53 33.17
N LEU A 418 -19.58 3.14 32.19
CA LEU A 418 -20.92 2.61 32.46
C LEU A 418 -20.86 1.39 33.38
N LEU A 419 -20.03 0.41 33.06
CA LEU A 419 -19.97 -0.87 33.77
C LEU A 419 -19.34 -0.72 35.15
N THR A 420 -18.29 0.10 35.30
CA THR A 420 -17.66 0.35 36.59
C THR A 420 -18.58 1.13 37.55
N HIS A 421 -19.37 2.09 37.05
CA HIS A 421 -20.40 2.79 37.82
C HIS A 421 -21.56 1.88 38.24
N LEU A 422 -21.75 0.77 37.52
CA LEU A 422 -22.68 -0.28 37.89
C LEU A 422 -22.03 -1.37 38.74
N ASN A 423 -20.86 -1.09 39.31
CA ASN A 423 -20.11 -1.96 40.24
C ASN A 423 -19.67 -3.31 39.65
N PHE A 424 -19.48 -3.39 38.34
CA PHE A 424 -18.80 -4.53 37.72
C PHE A 424 -17.28 -4.29 37.75
N GLN A 425 -16.50 -5.36 37.95
CA GLN A 425 -15.06 -5.34 37.68
C GLN A 425 -14.83 -5.57 36.19
N VAL A 426 -14.37 -4.55 35.48
CA VAL A 426 -14.13 -4.65 34.04
C VAL A 426 -12.77 -5.28 33.76
N VAL A 427 -12.75 -6.30 32.91
CA VAL A 427 -11.55 -7.02 32.46
C VAL A 427 -11.43 -6.86 30.95
N LEU A 428 -10.36 -6.22 30.49
CA LEU A 428 -10.07 -6.13 29.06
C LEU A 428 -9.34 -7.38 28.58
N SER A 429 -9.64 -7.83 27.38
CA SER A 429 -8.84 -8.88 26.75
C SER A 429 -7.37 -8.42 26.57
N PRO A 430 -6.39 -9.33 26.44
CA PRO A 430 -4.98 -9.01 26.30
C PRO A 430 -4.72 -8.18 25.02
N GLU A 431 -3.50 -7.67 24.89
CA GLU A 431 -3.08 -6.98 23.67
C GLU A 431 -3.14 -7.92 22.46
N SER A 432 -3.54 -7.37 21.31
CA SER A 432 -3.54 -8.09 20.04
C SER A 432 -2.12 -8.56 19.69
N SER A 433 -2.04 -9.77 19.18
CA SER A 433 -0.79 -10.37 18.73
C SER A 433 -1.07 -11.49 17.73
N ARG A 434 -0.08 -11.89 16.95
CA ARG A 434 -0.19 -13.05 16.08
C ARG A 434 -0.59 -14.32 16.84
N LYS A 435 -0.10 -14.48 18.08
CA LYS A 435 -0.49 -15.61 18.95
C LYS A 435 -1.99 -15.58 19.29
N LEU A 436 -2.53 -14.38 19.57
CA LEU A 436 -3.96 -14.19 19.84
C LEU A 436 -4.80 -14.48 18.59
N TYR A 437 -4.36 -14.02 17.43
CA TYR A 437 -5.02 -14.35 16.14
C TYR A 437 -5.09 -15.87 15.93
N LEU A 438 -3.96 -16.57 16.06
CA LEU A 438 -3.90 -18.01 15.85
C LEU A 438 -4.79 -18.79 16.84
N LYS A 439 -4.99 -18.28 18.05
CA LYS A 439 -5.90 -18.85 19.04
C LYS A 439 -7.34 -18.90 18.51
N GLY A 440 -7.83 -17.80 17.96
CA GLY A 440 -9.19 -17.69 17.44
C GLY A 440 -9.38 -18.18 16.01
N GLN A 441 -8.31 -18.49 15.27
CA GLN A 441 -8.35 -18.73 13.83
C GLN A 441 -9.34 -19.82 13.41
N ARG A 442 -9.46 -20.90 14.19
CA ARG A 442 -10.35 -22.04 13.87
C ARG A 442 -11.84 -21.71 13.89
N THR A 443 -12.23 -20.60 14.50
CA THR A 443 -13.62 -20.18 14.65
C THR A 443 -14.01 -19.08 13.65
N ILE A 444 -13.07 -18.62 12.81
CA ILE A 444 -13.30 -17.60 11.79
C ILE A 444 -14.06 -18.24 10.61
N PRO A 445 -15.29 -17.80 10.30
CA PRO A 445 -16.12 -18.47 9.29
C PRO A 445 -15.76 -18.09 7.85
N SER A 446 -15.01 -17.00 7.63
CA SER A 446 -14.68 -16.51 6.29
C SER A 446 -13.34 -15.80 6.26
N ASP A 447 -12.51 -16.15 5.28
CA ASP A 447 -11.23 -15.46 5.05
C ASP A 447 -11.37 -14.05 4.47
N THR A 448 -12.54 -13.71 3.92
CA THR A 448 -12.79 -12.41 3.31
C THR A 448 -13.12 -11.30 4.30
N VAL A 449 -13.40 -11.63 5.57
CA VAL A 449 -13.62 -10.60 6.60
C VAL A 449 -12.30 -9.88 6.93
N CYS A 450 -12.40 -8.59 7.27
CA CYS A 450 -11.21 -7.78 7.56
C CYS A 450 -10.42 -8.31 8.77
N TYR A 451 -9.11 -8.13 8.75
CA TYR A 451 -8.19 -8.63 9.79
C TYR A 451 -8.56 -8.15 11.20
N PRO A 452 -8.94 -6.88 11.43
CA PRO A 452 -9.39 -6.42 12.75
C PRO A 452 -10.55 -7.23 13.34
N ALA A 453 -11.48 -7.69 12.51
CA ALA A 453 -12.59 -8.53 12.96
C ALA A 453 -12.14 -9.97 13.27
N LYS A 454 -11.21 -10.53 12.48
CA LYS A 454 -10.64 -11.86 12.74
C LYS A 454 -9.97 -11.94 14.12
N LEU A 455 -9.30 -10.88 14.57
CA LEU A 455 -8.67 -10.80 15.89
C LEU A 455 -9.64 -10.96 17.05
N LEU A 456 -10.91 -10.54 16.90
CA LEU A 456 -11.92 -10.65 17.96
C LEU A 456 -12.21 -12.07 18.39
N HIS A 457 -12.05 -13.05 17.52
CA HIS A 457 -12.19 -14.47 17.89
C HIS A 457 -11.18 -14.84 18.98
N GLY A 458 -9.92 -14.43 18.83
CA GLY A 458 -8.88 -14.64 19.84
C GLY A 458 -9.12 -13.84 21.11
N HIS A 459 -9.61 -12.60 21.02
CA HIS A 459 -9.94 -11.78 22.18
C HIS A 459 -11.04 -12.41 23.05
N VAL A 460 -12.08 -12.91 22.42
CA VAL A 460 -13.19 -13.58 23.11
C VAL A 460 -12.73 -14.89 23.77
N GLU A 461 -11.98 -15.74 23.06
CA GLU A 461 -11.43 -16.97 23.62
C GLU A 461 -10.50 -16.69 24.82
N ALA A 462 -9.70 -15.61 24.75
CA ALA A 462 -8.83 -15.21 25.86
C ALA A 462 -9.61 -14.78 27.11
N LEU A 463 -10.76 -14.12 26.95
CA LEU A 463 -11.64 -13.75 28.07
C LEU A 463 -12.32 -14.98 28.68
N VAL A 464 -12.75 -15.94 27.86
CA VAL A 464 -13.30 -17.22 28.35
C VAL A 464 -12.24 -17.96 29.18
N GLU A 465 -10.99 -18.03 28.72
CA GLU A 465 -9.90 -18.64 29.48
C GLU A 465 -9.54 -17.88 30.75
N ALA A 466 -9.69 -16.54 30.77
CA ALA A 466 -9.50 -15.72 31.95
C ALA A 466 -10.57 -15.97 33.04
N GLY A 467 -11.63 -16.72 32.72
CA GLY A 467 -12.67 -17.11 33.67
C GLY A 467 -13.56 -15.95 34.13
N VAL A 468 -13.82 -14.97 33.27
CA VAL A 468 -14.76 -13.88 33.60
C VAL A 468 -16.17 -14.39 33.71
N ASP A 469 -16.99 -13.80 34.60
CA ASP A 469 -18.40 -14.22 34.79
C ASP A 469 -19.24 -13.90 33.54
N ASN A 470 -19.00 -12.73 32.97
CA ASN A 470 -19.73 -12.24 31.81
C ASN A 470 -18.77 -11.70 30.76
N ILE A 471 -19.12 -11.81 29.48
CA ILE A 471 -18.49 -11.09 28.37
C ILE A 471 -19.54 -10.15 27.78
N PHE A 472 -19.24 -8.84 27.77
CA PHE A 472 -20.09 -7.80 27.23
C PHE A 472 -19.55 -7.29 25.90
N TYR A 473 -20.26 -7.56 24.81
CA TYR A 473 -19.94 -7.05 23.48
C TYR A 473 -21.21 -6.69 22.72
N PRO A 474 -21.69 -5.44 22.83
CA PRO A 474 -22.96 -5.05 22.24
C PRO A 474 -22.90 -4.96 20.72
N CYS A 475 -24.01 -5.31 20.06
CA CYS A 475 -24.27 -5.00 18.66
C CYS A 475 -24.56 -3.50 18.54
N MET A 476 -23.76 -2.79 17.73
CA MET A 476 -23.83 -1.33 17.62
C MET A 476 -24.10 -0.88 16.19
N PRO A 477 -25.35 -0.92 15.70
CA PRO A 477 -25.69 -0.42 14.36
C PRO A 477 -25.42 1.08 14.19
N TYR A 478 -25.58 1.86 15.26
CA TYR A 478 -25.39 3.32 15.26
C TYR A 478 -24.33 3.74 16.26
N ASN A 479 -23.40 4.58 15.81
CA ASN A 479 -22.39 5.23 16.63
C ASN A 479 -22.88 6.59 17.13
N PHE A 480 -22.02 7.36 17.78
CA PHE A 480 -22.31 8.74 18.19
C PHE A 480 -22.63 9.63 16.98
N ASP A 481 -23.54 10.57 17.19
CA ASP A 481 -23.83 11.62 16.22
C ASP A 481 -22.84 12.80 16.41
N GLU A 482 -21.98 13.00 15.43
CA GLU A 482 -21.02 14.11 15.41
C GLU A 482 -21.46 15.26 14.51
N GLY A 483 -22.66 15.18 13.92
CA GLY A 483 -23.18 16.19 13.01
C GLY A 483 -22.43 16.31 11.68
N LYS A 484 -21.60 15.31 11.32
CA LYS A 484 -20.72 15.36 10.14
C LYS A 484 -21.15 14.42 9.00
N SER A 485 -22.15 13.58 9.26
CA SER A 485 -22.70 12.58 8.30
C SER A 485 -24.21 12.75 8.12
N ASP A 486 -24.76 12.08 7.09
CA ASP A 486 -26.22 12.02 6.88
C ASP A 486 -26.88 10.99 7.79
N ASN A 487 -26.13 9.96 8.16
CA ASN A 487 -26.47 8.92 9.13
C ASN A 487 -25.23 8.59 9.99
N ASN A 488 -25.47 7.91 11.11
CA ASN A 488 -24.39 7.57 12.05
C ASN A 488 -24.18 6.06 12.15
N TYR A 489 -24.22 5.37 11.00
CA TYR A 489 -24.03 3.92 10.97
C TYR A 489 -22.60 3.53 11.26
N ASN A 490 -22.43 2.38 11.90
CA ASN A 490 -21.23 1.58 11.82
C ASN A 490 -21.27 0.68 10.59
N CYS A 491 -20.12 0.20 10.13
CA CYS A 491 -20.10 -0.81 9.07
C CYS A 491 -20.78 -2.10 9.56
N PRO A 492 -21.32 -2.94 8.66
CA PRO A 492 -22.02 -4.17 9.06
C PRO A 492 -21.20 -5.11 9.93
N VAL A 493 -19.87 -5.17 9.71
CA VAL A 493 -18.96 -5.97 10.53
C VAL A 493 -18.93 -5.44 11.97
N VAL A 494 -18.69 -4.15 12.18
CA VAL A 494 -18.72 -3.56 13.52
C VAL A 494 -20.08 -3.70 14.18
N ALA A 495 -21.16 -3.52 13.40
CA ALA A 495 -22.52 -3.52 13.94
C ALA A 495 -22.97 -4.89 14.45
N TYR A 496 -22.63 -5.98 13.75
CA TYR A 496 -23.22 -7.30 13.97
C TYR A 496 -22.22 -8.41 14.28
N TYR A 497 -20.93 -8.11 14.39
CA TYR A 497 -19.91 -9.12 14.69
C TYR A 497 -20.13 -9.83 16.05
N PRO A 498 -20.72 -9.19 17.07
CA PRO A 498 -21.07 -9.90 18.30
C PRO A 498 -21.98 -11.11 18.09
N GLU A 499 -22.93 -11.06 17.16
CA GLU A 499 -23.79 -12.22 16.82
C GLU A 499 -23.03 -13.31 16.06
N LEU A 500 -22.12 -12.89 15.15
CA LEU A 500 -21.28 -13.84 14.43
C LEU A 500 -20.38 -14.61 15.39
N LEU A 501 -19.81 -13.95 16.39
CA LEU A 501 -19.02 -14.62 17.44
C LEU A 501 -19.87 -15.60 18.24
N ALA A 502 -21.08 -15.20 18.65
CA ALA A 502 -22.01 -16.08 19.37
C ALA A 502 -22.32 -17.37 18.60
N ALA A 503 -22.43 -17.26 17.27
CA ALA A 503 -22.73 -18.40 16.40
C ALA A 503 -21.50 -19.30 16.13
N ASN A 504 -20.27 -18.76 16.13
CA ASN A 504 -19.08 -19.45 15.63
C ASN A 504 -18.05 -19.80 16.71
N VAL A 505 -18.11 -19.22 17.92
CA VAL A 505 -17.19 -19.51 19.02
C VAL A 505 -17.86 -20.43 20.05
N PRO A 506 -17.61 -21.76 20.00
CA PRO A 506 -18.31 -22.71 20.87
C PRO A 506 -18.07 -22.48 22.37
N ASP A 507 -16.90 -21.98 22.72
CA ASP A 507 -16.47 -21.77 24.10
C ASP A 507 -17.24 -20.63 24.81
N LEU A 508 -17.94 -19.78 24.08
CA LEU A 508 -18.87 -18.80 24.64
C LEU A 508 -20.03 -19.41 25.45
N LYS A 509 -20.31 -20.71 25.26
CA LYS A 509 -21.27 -21.42 26.10
C LYS A 509 -20.81 -21.63 27.56
N LYS A 510 -19.50 -21.40 27.84
CA LYS A 510 -18.92 -21.53 29.18
C LYS A 510 -19.04 -20.26 30.02
N VAL A 511 -19.45 -19.15 29.44
CA VAL A 511 -19.55 -17.83 30.06
C VAL A 511 -20.87 -17.18 29.68
N ARG A 512 -21.36 -16.25 30.47
CA ARG A 512 -22.55 -15.48 30.11
C ARG A 512 -22.17 -14.41 29.06
N TYR A 513 -22.47 -14.70 27.79
CA TYR A 513 -22.20 -13.80 26.70
C TYR A 513 -23.37 -12.83 26.46
N LEU A 514 -23.07 -11.52 26.49
CA LEU A 514 -24.05 -10.43 26.48
C LEU A 514 -23.79 -9.55 25.24
N ASN A 515 -24.66 -9.65 24.26
CA ASN A 515 -24.57 -8.93 22.99
C ASN A 515 -25.84 -8.10 22.67
N PRO A 516 -26.30 -7.22 23.58
CA PRO A 516 -27.49 -6.42 23.35
C PRO A 516 -27.33 -5.47 22.16
N TYR A 517 -28.45 -5.08 21.55
CA TYR A 517 -28.48 -4.06 20.51
C TYR A 517 -28.59 -2.67 21.13
N PHE A 518 -27.54 -1.86 20.96
CA PHE A 518 -27.49 -0.49 21.43
C PHE A 518 -27.04 0.46 20.31
N GLY A 519 -27.59 1.68 20.29
CA GLY A 519 -27.14 2.79 19.45
C GLY A 519 -26.84 3.99 20.32
N LEU A 520 -25.67 4.62 20.13
CA LEU A 520 -25.20 5.71 20.96
C LEU A 520 -25.59 7.11 20.45
N HIS A 521 -26.15 7.21 19.23
CA HIS A 521 -26.52 8.46 18.57
C HIS A 521 -27.64 9.25 19.26
N ARG A 522 -28.47 8.59 20.10
CA ARG A 522 -29.60 9.19 20.79
C ARG A 522 -29.52 8.92 22.29
N PRO A 523 -28.87 9.79 23.09
CA PRO A 523 -28.60 9.53 24.50
C PRO A 523 -29.84 9.23 25.34
N ARG A 524 -30.98 9.90 25.07
CA ARG A 524 -32.23 9.68 25.80
C ARG A 524 -32.83 8.30 25.52
N ASP A 525 -32.78 7.86 24.27
CA ASP A 525 -33.31 6.54 23.87
C ASP A 525 -32.40 5.42 24.39
N PHE A 526 -31.08 5.65 24.33
CA PHE A 526 -30.09 4.73 24.91
C PHE A 526 -30.33 4.56 26.42
N ALA A 527 -30.49 5.65 27.17
CA ALA A 527 -30.72 5.58 28.62
C ALA A 527 -31.94 4.72 28.97
N LYS A 528 -33.07 4.93 28.30
CA LYS A 528 -34.27 4.14 28.52
C LYS A 528 -34.08 2.65 28.23
N ARG A 529 -33.40 2.32 27.13
CA ARG A 529 -33.09 0.94 26.75
C ARG A 529 -32.09 0.29 27.72
N ALA A 530 -31.07 1.00 28.14
CA ALA A 530 -30.10 0.54 29.12
C ALA A 530 -30.75 0.30 30.49
N GLU A 531 -31.60 1.22 30.97
CA GLU A 531 -32.38 1.05 32.20
C GLU A 531 -33.24 -0.24 32.19
N ALA A 532 -33.94 -0.48 31.09
CA ALA A 532 -34.75 -1.69 30.94
C ALA A 532 -33.89 -2.95 30.91
N TRP A 533 -32.82 -2.93 30.11
CA TRP A 533 -31.94 -4.08 29.91
C TRP A 533 -31.17 -4.46 31.18
N PHE A 534 -30.54 -3.49 31.89
CA PHE A 534 -29.79 -3.77 33.11
C PHE A 534 -30.76 -4.18 34.28
N ALA A 535 -31.97 -3.64 34.32
CA ALA A 535 -32.96 -4.08 35.27
C ALA A 535 -33.37 -5.54 35.03
N GLU A 536 -33.59 -5.94 33.79
CA GLU A 536 -33.93 -7.32 33.41
C GLU A 536 -32.77 -8.30 33.66
N GLN A 537 -31.58 -7.95 33.20
CA GLN A 537 -30.45 -8.87 33.21
C GLN A 537 -29.75 -8.98 34.58
N PHE A 538 -29.74 -7.91 35.40
CA PHE A 538 -28.94 -7.81 36.63
C PHE A 538 -29.70 -7.24 37.81
N GLN A 539 -31.04 -6.99 37.69
CA GLN A 539 -31.87 -6.38 38.71
C GLN A 539 -31.35 -5.01 39.22
N ILE A 540 -30.64 -4.27 38.34
CA ILE A 540 -30.08 -2.96 38.67
C ILE A 540 -31.20 -1.90 38.67
N PRO A 541 -31.30 -1.06 39.73
CA PRO A 541 -32.32 -0.01 39.77
C PRO A 541 -32.13 1.02 38.61
N LYS A 542 -33.24 1.43 37.99
CA LYS A 542 -33.22 2.38 36.88
C LYS A 542 -32.47 3.67 37.19
N ARG A 543 -32.63 4.21 38.43
CA ARG A 543 -31.93 5.43 38.87
C ARG A 543 -30.42 5.27 38.86
N GLU A 544 -29.90 4.10 39.22
CA GLU A 544 -28.49 3.80 39.22
C GLU A 544 -27.98 3.71 37.76
N THR A 545 -28.71 2.99 36.89
CA THR A 545 -28.36 2.91 35.47
C THR A 545 -28.36 4.30 34.80
N ALA A 546 -29.37 5.16 35.10
CA ALA A 546 -29.43 6.52 34.56
C ALA A 546 -28.20 7.37 34.96
N ALA A 547 -27.77 7.25 36.23
CA ALA A 547 -26.58 7.95 36.72
C ALA A 547 -25.30 7.44 36.01
N ALA A 548 -25.15 6.11 35.84
CA ALA A 548 -24.04 5.48 35.14
C ALA A 548 -24.00 5.88 33.66
N VAL A 549 -25.15 5.93 32.99
CA VAL A 549 -25.25 6.38 31.58
C VAL A 549 -24.80 7.82 31.44
N LYS A 550 -25.24 8.72 32.35
CA LYS A 550 -24.78 10.13 32.34
C LYS A 550 -23.26 10.24 32.50
N ALA A 551 -22.69 9.48 33.42
CA ALA A 551 -21.25 9.45 33.64
C ALA A 551 -20.50 8.90 32.42
N ALA A 552 -21.04 7.88 31.74
CA ALA A 552 -20.45 7.27 30.54
C ALA A 552 -20.37 8.25 29.35
N TYR A 553 -21.42 9.02 29.08
CA TYR A 553 -21.38 10.07 28.05
C TYR A 553 -20.36 11.15 28.39
N ALA A 554 -20.33 11.61 29.64
CA ALA A 554 -19.36 12.60 30.08
C ALA A 554 -17.90 12.10 29.92
N ALA A 555 -17.63 10.85 30.31
CA ALA A 555 -16.30 10.26 30.16
C ALA A 555 -15.87 10.11 28.68
N TYR A 556 -16.82 9.84 27.80
CA TYR A 556 -16.54 9.82 26.37
C TYR A 556 -16.22 11.21 25.82
N ASP A 557 -16.99 12.23 26.21
CA ASP A 557 -16.75 13.62 25.81
C ASP A 557 -15.40 14.11 26.33
N ASP A 558 -15.06 13.82 27.59
CA ASP A 558 -13.76 14.14 28.18
C ASP A 558 -12.61 13.47 27.42
N TYR A 559 -12.77 12.21 27.03
CA TYR A 559 -11.78 11.50 26.21
C TYR A 559 -11.58 12.18 24.86
N LYS A 560 -12.65 12.54 24.16
CA LYS A 560 -12.57 13.22 22.85
C LYS A 560 -11.91 14.60 22.98
N ASN A 561 -12.26 15.36 24.01
CA ASN A 561 -11.68 16.68 24.25
C ASN A 561 -10.19 16.59 24.58
N ASP A 562 -9.78 15.61 25.37
CA ASP A 562 -8.37 15.35 25.65
C ASP A 562 -7.56 15.02 24.40
N LEU A 563 -8.09 14.18 23.51
CA LEU A 563 -7.44 13.85 22.23
C LEU A 563 -7.27 15.09 21.34
N ARG A 564 -8.31 15.93 21.26
CA ARG A 564 -8.28 17.19 20.51
C ARG A 564 -7.23 18.15 21.06
N ALA A 565 -7.21 18.33 22.38
CA ALA A 565 -6.22 19.18 23.06
C ALA A 565 -4.79 18.65 22.82
N LYS A 566 -4.58 17.34 22.93
CA LYS A 566 -3.26 16.72 22.69
C LYS A 566 -2.81 16.85 21.23
N ALA A 567 -3.71 16.73 20.27
CA ALA A 567 -3.41 16.98 18.87
C ALA A 567 -2.99 18.44 18.62
N GLN A 568 -3.67 19.41 19.21
CA GLN A 568 -3.29 20.82 19.08
C GLN A 568 -1.91 21.11 19.70
N GLU A 569 -1.58 20.47 20.84
CA GLU A 569 -0.23 20.52 21.42
C GLU A 569 0.82 20.00 20.43
N PHE A 570 0.57 18.84 19.82
CA PHE A 570 1.47 18.22 18.83
C PHE A 570 1.63 19.08 17.56
N ILE A 571 0.54 19.65 17.06
CA ILE A 571 0.55 20.58 15.92
C ILE A 571 1.39 21.82 16.24
N ALA A 572 1.20 22.41 17.41
CA ALA A 572 1.96 23.58 17.83
C ALA A 572 3.46 23.27 17.97
N GLN A 573 3.80 22.11 18.54
CA GLN A 573 5.19 21.64 18.63
C GLN A 573 5.78 21.43 17.23
N ALA A 574 5.08 20.74 16.33
CA ALA A 574 5.53 20.48 14.96
C ALA A 574 5.86 21.78 14.22
N ARG A 575 4.97 22.77 14.30
CA ARG A 575 5.17 24.08 13.67
C ARG A 575 6.34 24.85 14.24
N LYS A 576 6.56 24.77 15.56
CA LYS A 576 7.74 25.39 16.21
C LYS A 576 9.05 24.75 15.75
N GLU A 577 9.04 23.45 15.46
CA GLU A 577 10.22 22.68 15.06
C GLU A 577 10.37 22.56 13.53
N ASP A 578 9.53 23.24 12.74
CA ASP A 578 9.41 23.12 11.26
C ASP A 578 9.32 21.66 10.78
N ARG A 579 8.52 20.85 11.46
CA ARG A 579 8.30 19.44 11.12
C ARG A 579 7.03 19.24 10.32
N PRO A 580 7.03 18.36 9.33
CA PRO A 580 5.81 18.02 8.59
C PRO A 580 4.84 17.25 9.50
N ILE A 581 3.56 17.54 9.35
CA ILE A 581 2.48 16.90 10.10
C ILE A 581 1.77 15.91 9.17
N LEU A 582 1.55 14.70 9.67
CA LEU A 582 0.83 13.67 8.93
C LEU A 582 -0.45 13.27 9.67
N ILE A 583 -1.59 13.45 8.99
CA ILE A 583 -2.87 12.94 9.44
C ILE A 583 -3.00 11.50 8.96
N VAL A 584 -3.09 10.56 9.89
CA VAL A 584 -3.41 9.16 9.56
C VAL A 584 -4.92 9.01 9.63
N ALA A 585 -5.54 8.97 8.46
CA ALA A 585 -6.98 8.77 8.30
C ALA A 585 -7.31 7.29 8.27
N GLY A 586 -8.13 6.83 9.20
CA GLY A 586 -8.47 5.43 9.32
C GLY A 586 -9.66 5.21 10.25
N ARG A 587 -9.69 4.03 10.84
CA ARG A 587 -10.69 3.68 11.85
C ARG A 587 -10.04 3.57 13.21
N PRO A 588 -10.80 3.71 14.30
CA PRO A 588 -10.22 3.70 15.65
C PRO A 588 -9.32 2.49 15.95
N TYR A 589 -9.65 1.32 15.43
CA TYR A 589 -8.88 0.10 15.63
C TYR A 589 -7.57 -0.01 14.81
N HIS A 590 -7.30 0.94 13.90
CA HIS A 590 -6.03 0.99 13.17
C HIS A 590 -4.84 1.42 14.05
N MET A 591 -5.10 1.87 15.29
CA MET A 591 -4.04 2.13 16.27
C MET A 591 -3.53 0.89 17.00
N ASP A 592 -4.21 -0.26 16.85
CA ASP A 592 -3.78 -1.54 17.42
C ASP A 592 -2.41 -1.94 16.85
N PRO A 593 -1.42 -2.29 17.70
CA PRO A 593 -0.06 -2.60 17.25
C PRO A 593 0.02 -3.78 16.27
N GLU A 594 -0.85 -4.79 16.41
CA GLU A 594 -0.89 -5.95 15.51
C GLU A 594 -1.52 -5.57 14.15
N ILE A 595 -2.55 -4.73 14.17
CA ILE A 595 -3.21 -4.23 12.94
C ILE A 595 -2.33 -3.21 12.22
N ASN A 596 -1.71 -2.32 12.98
CA ASN A 596 -0.87 -1.25 12.46
C ASN A 596 0.46 -1.75 11.89
N HIS A 597 0.95 -2.90 12.34
CA HIS A 597 2.23 -3.49 11.93
C HIS A 597 3.45 -2.57 12.11
N GLY A 598 3.38 -1.53 12.94
CA GLY A 598 4.47 -0.56 13.15
C GLY A 598 4.53 0.57 12.11
N ILE A 599 3.44 0.81 11.36
CA ILE A 599 3.36 1.92 10.38
C ILE A 599 3.54 3.26 11.06
N ASN A 600 2.98 3.47 12.25
CA ASN A 600 3.15 4.69 13.03
C ASN A 600 4.62 4.93 13.43
N ASP A 601 5.34 3.89 13.86
CA ASP A 601 6.78 3.96 14.16
C ASP A 601 7.59 4.31 12.92
N LEU A 602 7.23 3.73 11.79
CA LEU A 602 7.88 4.01 10.51
C LEU A 602 7.65 5.48 10.08
N ILE A 603 6.42 5.99 10.14
CA ILE A 603 6.08 7.38 9.83
C ILE A 603 6.89 8.34 10.70
N THR A 604 6.90 8.11 12.01
CA THR A 604 7.60 8.98 12.96
C THR A 604 9.12 8.89 12.82
N SER A 605 9.68 7.76 12.37
CA SER A 605 11.12 7.61 12.08
C SER A 605 11.58 8.49 10.90
N TYR A 606 10.67 8.85 10.00
CA TYR A 606 10.94 9.82 8.93
C TYR A 606 10.77 11.29 9.36
N GLY A 607 10.56 11.55 10.64
CA GLY A 607 10.50 12.90 11.20
C GLY A 607 9.11 13.55 11.19
N PHE A 608 8.07 12.84 10.76
CA PHE A 608 6.69 13.33 10.83
C PHE A 608 6.17 13.35 12.26
N VAL A 609 5.39 14.40 12.57
CA VAL A 609 4.48 14.40 13.71
C VAL A 609 3.17 13.77 13.27
N LEU A 610 2.69 12.76 14.00
CA LEU A 610 1.52 11.98 13.62
C LEU A 610 0.30 12.38 14.45
N ILE A 611 -0.78 12.75 13.75
CA ILE A 611 -2.11 12.98 14.34
C ILE A 611 -3.15 12.10 13.62
N THR A 612 -4.36 12.02 14.19
CA THR A 612 -5.44 11.17 13.65
C THR A 612 -6.62 12.00 13.17
N GLU A 613 -7.42 11.43 12.26
CA GLU A 613 -8.57 12.09 11.63
C GLU A 613 -9.58 12.65 12.64
N ASP A 614 -9.85 11.91 13.73
CA ASP A 614 -10.83 12.30 14.76
C ASP A 614 -10.38 13.47 15.62
N SER A 615 -9.10 13.79 15.60
CA SER A 615 -8.51 14.90 16.34
C SER A 615 -8.65 16.26 15.65
N VAL A 616 -8.98 16.28 14.34
CA VAL A 616 -9.10 17.51 13.54
C VAL A 616 -10.41 17.60 12.75
N ALA A 617 -11.11 16.50 12.52
CA ALA A 617 -12.34 16.49 11.72
C ALA A 617 -13.45 17.43 12.25
N TYR A 618 -13.44 17.76 13.54
CA TYR A 618 -14.40 18.67 14.15
C TYR A 618 -14.20 20.14 13.72
N LEU A 619 -13.02 20.48 13.19
CA LEU A 619 -12.68 21.83 12.72
C LEU A 619 -13.32 22.17 11.37
N GLU A 620 -13.84 21.19 10.66
CA GLU A 620 -14.53 21.36 9.40
C GLU A 620 -16.03 21.14 9.53
N ASP A 621 -16.83 21.92 8.78
CA ASP A 621 -18.25 21.68 8.68
C ASP A 621 -18.57 20.48 7.78
N LYS A 622 -19.79 19.91 7.96
CA LYS A 622 -20.28 18.86 7.07
C LYS A 622 -20.30 19.34 5.62
N ALA A 623 -19.52 18.72 4.79
CA ALA A 623 -19.40 19.09 3.40
C ALA A 623 -20.33 18.28 2.48
N PRO A 624 -20.81 18.88 1.37
CA PRO A 624 -21.47 18.13 0.29
C PRO A 624 -20.55 17.02 -0.22
N ARG A 625 -21.15 15.89 -0.61
CA ARG A 625 -20.45 14.73 -1.17
C ARG A 625 -21.17 14.23 -2.42
N HIS A 626 -20.43 13.55 -3.28
CA HIS A 626 -21.00 12.88 -4.46
C HIS A 626 -21.84 11.66 -4.09
N VAL A 627 -21.55 11.04 -2.92
CA VAL A 627 -22.25 9.89 -2.41
C VAL A 627 -22.88 10.19 -1.05
N LEU A 628 -23.95 9.48 -0.70
CA LEU A 628 -24.58 9.61 0.61
C LEU A 628 -23.59 9.23 1.72
N ASN A 629 -23.33 10.15 2.63
CA ASN A 629 -22.38 9.99 3.72
C ASN A 629 -23.04 9.33 4.94
N GLN A 630 -22.99 8.00 5.04
CA GLN A 630 -23.78 7.22 6.00
C GLN A 630 -23.00 6.80 7.25
N TRP A 631 -21.67 6.84 7.23
CA TRP A 631 -20.84 6.21 8.27
C TRP A 631 -20.05 7.25 9.07
N THR A 632 -20.14 7.17 10.39
CA THR A 632 -19.46 8.11 11.30
C THR A 632 -17.96 8.20 11.06
N TYR A 633 -17.27 7.05 10.98
CA TYR A 633 -15.80 7.05 10.83
C TYR A 633 -15.35 7.60 9.48
N HIS A 634 -16.10 7.33 8.41
CA HIS A 634 -15.75 7.81 7.07
C HIS A 634 -16.00 9.30 6.92
N ALA A 635 -17.07 9.82 7.54
CA ALA A 635 -17.33 11.26 7.60
C ALA A 635 -16.17 12.03 8.23
N ARG A 636 -15.56 11.48 9.28
CA ARG A 636 -14.36 12.08 9.91
C ARG A 636 -13.19 12.13 8.94
N MET A 637 -12.93 11.06 8.18
CA MET A 637 -11.84 11.02 7.21
C MET A 637 -12.01 12.09 6.13
N TYR A 638 -13.21 12.28 5.60
CA TYR A 638 -13.50 13.33 4.63
C TYR A 638 -13.25 14.73 5.18
N ASN A 639 -13.71 14.98 6.41
CA ASN A 639 -13.52 16.27 7.04
C ASN A 639 -12.04 16.53 7.37
N ALA A 640 -11.31 15.51 7.83
CA ALA A 640 -9.87 15.62 8.09
C ALA A 640 -9.07 15.89 6.80
N ALA A 641 -9.46 15.26 5.67
CA ALA A 641 -8.85 15.54 4.38
C ALA A 641 -9.09 16.99 3.93
N ARG A 642 -10.31 17.50 4.09
CA ARG A 642 -10.61 18.91 3.80
C ARG A 642 -9.80 19.85 4.67
N TYR A 643 -9.73 19.58 5.96
CA TYR A 643 -8.91 20.37 6.89
C TYR A 643 -7.45 20.38 6.43
N ALA A 644 -6.88 19.23 6.04
CA ALA A 644 -5.52 19.15 5.53
C ALA A 644 -5.30 20.02 4.28
N CYS A 645 -6.29 20.12 3.39
CA CYS A 645 -6.21 20.98 2.20
C CYS A 645 -6.08 22.46 2.55
N THR A 646 -6.59 22.89 3.71
CA THR A 646 -6.44 24.28 4.19
C THR A 646 -5.11 24.54 4.88
N GLN A 647 -4.30 23.51 5.14
CA GLN A 647 -3.06 23.58 5.93
C GLN A 647 -1.84 23.22 5.04
N PRO A 648 -0.91 24.14 4.78
CA PRO A 648 0.24 23.88 3.89
C PRO A 648 1.22 22.86 4.47
N ASP A 649 1.30 22.73 5.80
CA ASP A 649 2.21 21.88 6.55
C ASP A 649 1.67 20.48 6.88
N MET A 650 0.45 20.16 6.42
CA MET A 650 -0.21 18.89 6.70
C MET A 650 -0.42 18.05 5.44
N GLU A 651 -0.18 16.76 5.54
CA GLU A 651 -0.51 15.75 4.52
C GLU A 651 -1.37 14.65 5.14
N VAL A 652 -1.98 13.82 4.28
CA VAL A 652 -2.89 12.74 4.71
C VAL A 652 -2.43 11.39 4.16
N ILE A 653 -2.44 10.39 5.03
CA ILE A 653 -2.35 8.98 4.63
C ILE A 653 -3.63 8.28 5.05
N GLN A 654 -4.26 7.55 4.12
CA GLN A 654 -5.42 6.72 4.41
C GLN A 654 -5.01 5.25 4.63
N LEU A 655 -5.45 4.69 5.75
CA LEU A 655 -5.32 3.26 6.04
C LEU A 655 -6.58 2.51 5.57
N VAL A 656 -6.42 1.48 4.75
CA VAL A 656 -7.52 0.71 4.16
C VAL A 656 -7.31 -0.79 4.28
N SER A 657 -8.39 -1.56 4.35
CA SER A 657 -8.35 -3.03 4.30
C SER A 657 -8.70 -3.53 2.90
N PHE A 658 -7.92 -4.49 2.39
CA PHE A 658 -8.21 -5.15 1.12
C PHE A 658 -9.57 -5.88 1.18
N GLY A 659 -10.37 -5.73 0.13
CA GLY A 659 -11.70 -6.34 0.07
C GLY A 659 -12.79 -5.63 0.88
N CYS A 660 -12.50 -4.54 1.60
CA CYS A 660 -13.51 -3.72 2.25
C CYS A 660 -14.25 -2.86 1.23
N GLY A 661 -15.52 -3.19 0.94
CA GLY A 661 -16.35 -2.42 -0.01
C GLY A 661 -16.58 -0.96 0.40
N ILE A 662 -16.59 -0.67 1.69
CA ILE A 662 -16.73 0.71 2.19
C ILE A 662 -15.45 1.49 1.91
N ASP A 663 -14.28 0.88 2.06
CA ASP A 663 -13.00 1.54 1.74
C ASP A 663 -12.86 1.85 0.25
N ALA A 664 -13.45 1.05 -0.62
CA ALA A 664 -13.44 1.33 -2.05
C ALA A 664 -14.15 2.66 -2.36
N ILE A 665 -15.31 2.91 -1.75
CA ILE A 665 -16.05 4.18 -1.90
C ILE A 665 -15.28 5.33 -1.20
N THR A 666 -14.84 5.10 0.03
CA THR A 666 -14.15 6.11 0.83
C THR A 666 -12.83 6.53 0.21
N GLY A 667 -12.10 5.57 -0.40
CA GLY A 667 -10.83 5.85 -1.07
C GLY A 667 -10.99 6.78 -2.26
N ASP A 668 -12.02 6.58 -3.07
CA ASP A 668 -12.29 7.42 -4.23
C ASP A 668 -12.71 8.84 -3.81
N GLU A 669 -13.56 8.99 -2.79
CA GLU A 669 -13.96 10.29 -2.25
C GLU A 669 -12.80 11.02 -1.57
N MET A 670 -11.97 10.32 -0.79
CA MET A 670 -10.76 10.88 -0.18
C MET A 670 -9.77 11.40 -1.23
N ARG A 671 -9.60 10.64 -2.32
CA ARG A 671 -8.75 11.04 -3.43
C ARG A 671 -9.25 12.32 -4.06
N SER A 672 -10.54 12.39 -4.42
CA SER A 672 -11.14 13.59 -5.02
C SER A 672 -10.91 14.82 -4.13
N ILE A 673 -11.18 14.71 -2.82
CA ILE A 673 -10.99 15.83 -1.88
C ILE A 673 -9.54 16.31 -1.85
N LEU A 674 -8.59 15.39 -1.78
CA LEU A 674 -7.17 15.73 -1.63
C LEU A 674 -6.58 16.26 -2.95
N GLU A 675 -6.87 15.63 -4.09
CA GLU A 675 -6.38 16.06 -5.39
C GLU A 675 -6.98 17.42 -5.80
N ASP A 676 -8.28 17.65 -5.59
CA ASP A 676 -8.93 18.95 -5.77
C ASP A 676 -8.34 20.04 -4.87
N GLY A 677 -7.88 19.66 -3.67
CA GLY A 677 -7.18 20.53 -2.71
C GLY A 677 -5.67 20.67 -2.96
N GLY A 678 -5.12 20.11 -4.06
CA GLY A 678 -3.70 20.20 -4.41
C GLY A 678 -2.80 19.35 -3.48
N LYS A 679 -3.35 18.33 -2.82
CA LYS A 679 -2.62 17.40 -1.96
C LYS A 679 -2.47 16.04 -2.62
N LEU A 680 -1.41 15.30 -2.24
CA LEU A 680 -1.24 13.93 -2.69
C LEU A 680 -2.18 12.97 -1.96
N TYR A 681 -2.85 12.09 -2.70
CA TYR A 681 -3.56 10.98 -2.11
C TYR A 681 -2.61 9.78 -1.88
N THR A 682 -2.37 9.46 -0.62
CA THR A 682 -1.52 8.33 -0.23
C THR A 682 -2.34 7.30 0.54
N GLN A 683 -2.45 6.09 -0.03
CA GLN A 683 -3.20 4.98 0.55
C GLN A 683 -2.24 3.87 1.02
N LEU A 684 -2.42 3.39 2.25
CA LEU A 684 -1.71 2.24 2.79
C LEU A 684 -2.68 1.10 3.08
N LYS A 685 -2.41 -0.08 2.53
CA LYS A 685 -3.21 -1.28 2.78
C LYS A 685 -2.75 -1.95 4.07
N ILE A 686 -3.71 -2.33 4.91
CA ILE A 686 -3.49 -3.03 6.17
C ILE A 686 -4.26 -4.35 6.11
N ASP A 687 -3.54 -5.46 6.13
CA ASP A 687 -4.08 -6.82 6.09
C ASP A 687 -3.32 -7.72 7.07
N ASP A 688 -3.71 -8.98 7.19
CA ASP A 688 -3.06 -9.99 8.06
C ASP A 688 -1.61 -10.31 7.65
N ILE A 689 -1.24 -10.00 6.40
CA ILE A 689 0.15 -10.01 5.92
C ILE A 689 0.45 -8.62 5.37
N ASN A 690 1.40 -7.91 5.98
CA ASN A 690 1.79 -6.59 5.52
C ASN A 690 3.23 -6.58 4.98
N ASN A 691 3.38 -6.06 3.77
CA ASN A 691 4.68 -5.79 3.17
C ASN A 691 5.10 -4.35 3.50
N LEU A 692 5.90 -4.17 4.55
CA LEU A 692 6.42 -2.85 4.93
C LEU A 692 7.31 -2.22 3.86
N GLY A 693 7.86 -2.99 2.91
CA GLY A 693 8.59 -2.46 1.76
C GLY A 693 7.72 -1.52 0.93
N ALA A 694 6.51 -1.95 0.58
CA ALA A 694 5.55 -1.13 -0.15
C ALA A 694 5.13 0.12 0.64
N VAL A 695 4.94 -0.03 1.95
CA VAL A 695 4.63 1.10 2.85
C VAL A 695 5.77 2.12 2.88
N LYS A 696 7.02 1.66 3.01
CA LYS A 696 8.22 2.53 2.96
C LYS A 696 8.30 3.31 1.65
N ILE A 697 8.10 2.67 0.51
CA ILE A 697 8.12 3.32 -0.81
C ILE A 697 7.09 4.44 -0.86
N ARG A 698 5.85 4.19 -0.44
CA ARG A 698 4.76 5.18 -0.46
C ARG A 698 5.04 6.37 0.44
N ILE A 699 5.52 6.16 1.66
CA ILE A 699 5.86 7.25 2.60
C ILE A 699 7.05 8.06 2.07
N ARG A 700 8.10 7.40 1.56
CA ARG A 700 9.26 8.10 0.99
C ARG A 700 8.91 8.89 -0.28
N SER A 701 8.02 8.37 -1.11
CA SER A 701 7.50 9.09 -2.28
C SER A 701 6.71 10.34 -1.87
N LEU A 702 5.87 10.24 -0.83
CA LEU A 702 5.19 11.39 -0.25
C LEU A 702 6.19 12.43 0.27
N MET A 703 7.25 11.99 0.98
CA MET A 703 8.31 12.90 1.46
C MET A 703 9.01 13.63 0.32
N ALA A 704 9.37 12.90 -0.74
CA ALA A 704 10.02 13.49 -1.91
C ALA A 704 9.14 14.56 -2.57
N ALA A 705 7.84 14.30 -2.67
CA ALA A 705 6.89 15.27 -3.21
C ALA A 705 6.72 16.51 -2.31
N ILE A 706 6.69 16.34 -0.98
CA ILE A 706 6.68 17.46 -0.01
C ILE A 706 7.93 18.32 -0.18
N GLN A 707 9.10 17.70 -0.29
CA GLN A 707 10.38 18.41 -0.48
C GLN A 707 10.40 19.18 -1.80
N ALA A 708 9.95 18.56 -2.89
CA ALA A 708 9.86 19.21 -4.19
C ALA A 708 8.92 20.43 -4.19
N ARG A 709 7.80 20.37 -3.45
CA ARG A 709 6.91 21.54 -3.25
C ARG A 709 7.56 22.65 -2.42
N LYS A 710 8.26 22.31 -1.31
CA LYS A 710 8.96 23.30 -0.48
C LYS A 710 10.08 24.04 -1.23
N GLN A 711 10.75 23.41 -2.21
CA GLN A 711 11.81 24.03 -3.01
C GLN A 711 11.30 25.00 -4.08
N ARG A 712 10.00 24.95 -4.41
CA ARG A 712 9.37 25.78 -5.44
C ARG A 712 8.67 27.03 -4.88
N ASN A 713 8.23 26.96 -3.63
CA ASN A 713 7.66 28.09 -2.88
C ASN A 713 8.76 28.86 -2.13
#